data_dc0b6e255feb8e829da0a419582b727a
#
_entry.id   dc0b6e255feb8e829da0a419582b727a
#
_cell.length_a   1.000
_cell.length_b   1.000
_cell.length_c   1.000
_cell.angle_alpha   90.00
_cell.angle_beta   90.00
_cell.angle_gamma   90.00
#
_symmetry.space_group_name_H-M   'P 1'
#
loop_
_entity.id
_entity.type
_entity.pdbx_description
1 polymer ?
#
loop_
_entity_poly.entity_id
_entity_poly.type
_entity_poly.pdbx_seq_one_letter_code
_entity_poly.pdbx_strand_id
1 'polypeptide(L)'
;MSAEQQHRDGQAADPGPRSLAQALRERDDASLGALLRSRPDLLHPVPTDVTQLATRAGTRASVLRALEHLDRFALQAAEALAVAPDPASYQELLDLLAGDDGDEEVAGALPATVALLRERALVWGGEDRLRLVRTARELLAPSASHSSPTGLGPSVAEATSGMSPGRIQAILTAAGLPHTHDTVSAVAALSGLFADRERVAELLEGAPEASREVLTRLVWGPPYGQVTAEPAAHLRWLLDRGLLLPTTPGTVVLPREAALSLRGGRAHRVPEPTRPRVAVAAERKPQVVDAAAGGQALAALDTVEELLRSWDEGGPAVLRAGGLSIRDLKRTATVLEVPEPVAAFWVELAYAAGLIASDGGYVEEHHDRHDRPDTDAEGYEDEETRDARTRRRSGEAEHYAPTPEYDAWRDLPPAERWAWLLEAWLPGTRAPGLIGGRDGRDRTLSALGPGLDRSPAPEVRRRVLELMAGLEPGQAPDPATLLERLRWERPLRSAGPRREQPEPPRTGVRPAYGGGVAANDPEALRTKLTEWALLEAEMLGVTGRGALATHGRALLGAEGRAEGAGAGTAPAGSARAAVVAALLAPLLPEPLDHVLLQADLTAVAPGPLVRPLAEALGVLADVESKGGATVYRFTPGSVRRALDAGRSATELHAFLDRHSRTPVPQPLTYLIDDVARRHGLLRVGAASSYVRCDDESVLDEILADRRATALRLRRLAPTVVAAQADPRTLIEGLRAMGFAPAAESAEGDVMIARPHAHRTPPRTPSRRATHRAPRALAAPLAKARALAARPTPSRPRPPPGHPTQLAAPAGPPPAPTAPPRRPPRAAPTRRAPPSPRPPPP
;
A
#
# COMPACT_ATOMS: atom_id res chain seq x y z
N MET A 1 59.23 0.57 52.63
CA MET A 1 58.82 0.33 51.24
C MET A 1 57.76 -0.70 51.32
N SER A 2 56.61 -0.45 50.68
CA SER A 2 55.45 -1.30 50.48
C SER A 2 54.23 -1.06 51.36
N ALA A 3 53.71 0.16 51.36
CA ALA A 3 52.28 0.38 51.69
C ALA A 3 51.57 1.40 50.73
N GLU A 4 52.27 1.94 49.76
CA GLU A 4 51.75 2.96 48.82
C GLU A 4 51.49 2.44 47.40
N GLN A 5 51.64 1.15 47.14
CA GLN A 5 51.49 0.56 45.80
C GLN A 5 50.20 -0.26 45.59
N GLN A 6 49.34 -0.43 46.61
CA GLN A 6 48.07 -1.16 46.47
C GLN A 6 46.84 -0.30 46.30
N HIS A 7 46.96 1.00 45.99
CA HIS A 7 45.80 1.93 45.86
C HIS A 7 45.63 2.53 44.45
N ARG A 8 46.14 1.86 43.39
CA ARG A 8 46.05 2.40 41.99
C ARG A 8 45.30 1.53 40.98
N ASP A 9 44.67 0.46 41.33
CA ASP A 9 43.92 -0.39 40.41
C ASP A 9 42.40 -0.41 40.65
N GLY A 10 41.84 0.64 41.25
CA GLY A 10 40.44 0.95 41.19
C GLY A 10 40.16 1.77 39.94
N GLN A 11 40.22 1.18 38.72
CA GLN A 11 39.68 1.79 37.55
C GLN A 11 38.17 2.02 37.83
N ALA A 12 37.76 3.27 38.15
CA ALA A 12 36.40 3.66 38.21
C ALA A 12 35.76 3.35 36.86
N ALA A 13 34.86 2.35 36.82
CA ALA A 13 34.10 2.00 35.64
C ALA A 13 33.55 3.30 35.04
N ASP A 14 33.83 3.56 33.81
CA ASP A 14 33.35 4.71 33.08
C ASP A 14 31.81 4.78 33.28
N PRO A 15 31.23 5.87 33.84
CA PRO A 15 29.81 5.92 34.20
C PRO A 15 28.87 5.80 32.98
N GLY A 16 29.41 5.56 31.79
CA GLY A 16 28.67 5.39 30.53
C GLY A 16 27.84 6.64 30.14
N PRO A 17 27.23 6.66 28.99
CA PRO A 17 26.47 7.82 28.52
C PRO A 17 25.28 8.11 29.47
N ARG A 18 25.11 9.39 29.83
CA ARG A 18 24.03 9.85 30.74
C ARG A 18 22.75 10.20 29.99
N SER A 19 22.79 10.25 28.66
CA SER A 19 21.64 10.56 27.79
C SER A 19 21.79 9.95 26.42
N LEU A 20 20.68 9.76 25.70
CA LEU A 20 20.69 9.33 24.30
C LEU A 20 21.55 10.25 23.42
N ALA A 21 21.52 11.58 23.67
CA ALA A 21 22.33 12.53 22.91
C ALA A 21 23.84 12.32 23.13
N GLN A 22 24.25 11.94 24.34
CA GLN A 22 25.64 11.60 24.62
C GLN A 22 26.01 10.26 23.95
N ALA A 23 25.16 9.25 24.08
CA ALA A 23 25.36 7.95 23.44
C ALA A 23 25.49 8.06 21.90
N LEU A 24 24.73 8.97 21.28
CA LEU A 24 24.84 9.21 19.83
C LEU A 24 26.10 10.01 19.44
N ARG A 25 26.65 10.87 20.34
CA ARG A 25 27.91 11.57 20.07
C ARG A 25 29.12 10.65 20.12
N GLU A 26 29.03 9.59 20.91
CA GLU A 26 30.09 8.60 21.09
C GLU A 26 30.14 7.59 19.93
N ARG A 27 29.11 7.59 19.03
CA ARG A 27 29.08 6.72 17.85
C ARG A 27 30.01 7.24 16.76
N ASP A 28 30.63 6.29 16.04
CA ASP A 28 31.35 6.56 14.81
C ASP A 28 30.40 6.90 13.62
N ASP A 29 30.98 7.39 12.54
CA ASP A 29 30.25 7.78 11.34
C ASP A 29 29.51 6.60 10.67
N ALA A 30 30.09 5.39 10.74
CA ALA A 30 29.48 4.19 10.17
C ALA A 30 28.17 3.83 10.91
N SER A 31 28.22 3.86 12.25
CA SER A 31 27.07 3.59 13.13
C SER A 31 25.99 4.68 13.03
N LEU A 32 26.40 5.95 12.90
CA LEU A 32 25.43 7.03 12.61
C LEU A 32 24.83 6.88 11.22
N GLY A 33 25.61 6.46 10.23
CA GLY A 33 25.13 6.16 8.89
C GLY A 33 24.13 4.99 8.88
N ALA A 34 24.40 3.92 9.66
CA ALA A 34 23.47 2.80 9.83
C ALA A 34 22.15 3.24 10.47
N LEU A 35 22.19 4.06 11.53
CA LEU A 35 21.01 4.65 12.14
C LEU A 35 20.17 5.44 11.13
N LEU A 36 20.78 6.30 10.30
CA LEU A 36 20.07 7.12 9.35
C LEU A 36 19.49 6.32 8.17
N ARG A 37 20.14 5.22 7.80
CA ARG A 37 19.58 4.26 6.82
C ARG A 37 18.39 3.50 7.40
N SER A 38 18.50 3.03 8.64
CA SER A 38 17.44 2.28 9.30
C SER A 38 16.25 3.16 9.74
N ARG A 39 16.48 4.47 9.89
CA ARG A 39 15.47 5.46 10.30
C ARG A 39 15.50 6.72 9.42
N PRO A 40 15.04 6.63 8.16
CA PRO A 40 15.05 7.76 7.21
C PRO A 40 14.14 8.92 7.64
N ASP A 41 13.19 8.68 8.54
CA ASP A 41 12.34 9.71 9.16
C ASP A 41 13.16 10.78 9.90
N LEU A 42 14.33 10.43 10.40
CA LEU A 42 15.22 11.34 11.10
C LEU A 42 15.89 12.37 10.19
N LEU A 43 15.87 12.17 8.88
CA LEU A 43 16.47 13.05 7.87
C LEU A 43 15.51 14.14 7.35
N HIS A 44 14.23 14.10 7.71
CA HIS A 44 13.23 15.04 7.19
C HIS A 44 12.54 15.83 8.30
N PRO A 45 12.89 17.12 8.47
CA PRO A 45 14.02 17.87 7.87
C PRO A 45 15.39 17.40 8.41
N VAL A 46 16.48 17.67 7.68
CA VAL A 46 17.82 17.24 8.14
C VAL A 46 18.16 17.88 9.50
N PRO A 47 18.60 17.09 10.53
CA PRO A 47 18.99 17.64 11.83
C PRO A 47 20.24 18.52 11.70
N THR A 48 20.29 19.59 12.52
CA THR A 48 21.41 20.53 12.52
C THR A 48 22.60 20.03 13.35
N ASP A 49 22.32 19.21 14.36
CA ASP A 49 23.30 18.63 15.26
C ASP A 49 22.82 17.29 15.86
N VAL A 50 23.71 16.60 16.56
CA VAL A 50 23.40 15.30 17.19
C VAL A 50 22.36 15.42 18.31
N THR A 51 22.27 16.56 18.99
CA THR A 51 21.26 16.78 20.03
C THR A 51 19.87 16.85 19.42
N GLN A 52 19.73 17.56 18.31
CA GLN A 52 18.47 17.59 17.57
C GLN A 52 18.12 16.20 16.99
N LEU A 53 19.12 15.45 16.51
CA LEU A 53 18.93 14.07 16.08
C LEU A 53 18.37 13.20 17.21
N ALA A 54 18.99 13.26 18.40
CA ALA A 54 18.54 12.54 19.60
C ALA A 54 17.12 12.94 20.02
N THR A 55 16.81 14.23 20.00
CA THR A 55 15.47 14.74 20.32
C THR A 55 14.43 14.16 19.36
N ARG A 56 14.71 14.16 18.04
CA ARG A 56 13.82 13.56 17.04
C ARG A 56 13.66 12.08 17.19
N ALA A 57 14.78 11.37 17.42
CA ALA A 57 14.76 9.93 17.64
C ALA A 57 13.87 9.54 18.82
N GLY A 58 13.70 10.45 19.80
CA GLY A 58 12.84 10.27 20.97
C GLY A 58 11.40 10.76 20.79
N THR A 59 11.01 11.36 19.65
CA THR A 59 9.61 11.80 19.45
C THR A 59 8.66 10.62 19.28
N ARG A 60 7.39 10.76 19.70
CA ARG A 60 6.39 9.69 19.66
C ARG A 60 6.20 9.13 18.25
N ALA A 61 6.09 9.99 17.24
CA ALA A 61 5.90 9.54 15.85
C ALA A 61 7.11 8.75 15.31
N SER A 62 8.33 9.23 15.61
CA SER A 62 9.56 8.59 15.16
C SER A 62 9.83 7.26 15.87
N VAL A 63 9.55 7.22 17.21
CA VAL A 63 9.64 5.96 17.98
C VAL A 63 8.62 4.93 17.51
N LEU A 64 7.37 5.34 17.25
CA LEU A 64 6.35 4.44 16.70
C LEU A 64 6.82 3.80 15.40
N ARG A 65 7.31 4.61 14.45
CA ARG A 65 7.87 4.08 13.19
C ARG A 65 9.03 3.14 13.41
N ALA A 66 9.93 3.47 14.35
CA ALA A 66 11.06 2.59 14.66
C ALA A 66 10.60 1.23 15.25
N LEU A 67 9.58 1.23 16.11
CA LEU A 67 8.97 0.01 16.67
C LEU A 67 8.24 -0.83 15.61
N GLU A 68 7.54 -0.18 14.66
CA GLU A 68 6.86 -0.85 13.55
C GLU A 68 7.82 -1.56 12.59
N HIS A 69 9.11 -1.20 12.62
CA HIS A 69 10.15 -1.80 11.79
C HIS A 69 10.98 -2.85 12.53
N LEU A 70 10.66 -3.19 13.77
CA LEU A 70 11.29 -4.29 14.49
C LEU A 70 10.71 -5.64 14.05
N ASP A 71 11.56 -6.66 14.03
CA ASP A 71 11.09 -8.03 13.97
C ASP A 71 10.46 -8.47 15.30
N ARG A 72 9.86 -9.65 15.30
CA ARG A 72 9.11 -10.16 16.46
C ARG A 72 9.94 -10.25 17.72
N PHE A 73 11.17 -10.78 17.62
CA PHE A 73 12.01 -10.95 18.80
C PHE A 73 12.56 -9.61 19.31
N ALA A 74 12.96 -8.72 18.40
CA ALA A 74 13.40 -7.38 18.79
C ALA A 74 12.26 -6.56 19.44
N LEU A 75 11.02 -6.74 18.99
CA LEU A 75 9.87 -6.14 19.65
C LEU A 75 9.63 -6.74 21.03
N GLN A 76 9.69 -8.08 21.18
CA GLN A 76 9.57 -8.75 22.47
C GLN A 76 10.66 -8.30 23.45
N ALA A 77 11.90 -8.14 22.99
CA ALA A 77 12.99 -7.60 23.82
C ALA A 77 12.74 -6.15 24.26
N ALA A 78 12.22 -5.31 23.38
CA ALA A 78 11.83 -3.93 23.72
C ALA A 78 10.64 -3.90 24.71
N GLU A 79 9.68 -4.78 24.56
CA GLU A 79 8.54 -4.97 25.47
C GLU A 79 9.00 -5.48 26.86
N ALA A 80 9.95 -6.41 26.90
CA ALA A 80 10.57 -6.87 28.15
C ALA A 80 11.33 -5.73 28.84
N LEU A 81 12.13 -4.92 28.10
CA LEU A 81 12.78 -3.73 28.66
C LEU A 81 11.80 -2.67 29.14
N ALA A 82 10.61 -2.60 28.56
CA ALA A 82 9.61 -1.63 29.02
C ALA A 82 9.03 -2.00 30.40
N VAL A 83 9.03 -3.25 30.77
CA VAL A 83 8.57 -3.75 32.08
C VAL A 83 9.72 -3.99 33.07
N ALA A 84 10.96 -4.02 32.60
CA ALA A 84 12.17 -4.11 33.41
C ALA A 84 12.43 -2.84 34.23
N PRO A 85 13.29 -2.88 35.26
CA PRO A 85 13.86 -1.69 35.92
C PRO A 85 14.50 -0.71 34.91
N ASP A 86 14.67 0.55 35.26
CA ASP A 86 15.35 1.55 34.44
C ASP A 86 16.47 2.24 35.24
N PRO A 87 17.71 1.93 34.99
CA PRO A 87 18.28 1.03 33.98
C PRO A 87 18.11 -0.45 34.32
N ALA A 88 18.11 -1.30 33.29
CA ALA A 88 18.19 -2.76 33.43
C ALA A 88 19.57 -3.26 33.03
N SER A 89 20.02 -4.36 33.64
CA SER A 89 21.18 -5.10 33.17
C SER A 89 20.82 -6.01 31.99
N TYR A 90 21.83 -6.43 31.24
CA TYR A 90 21.64 -7.43 30.19
C TYR A 90 21.10 -8.76 30.77
N GLN A 91 21.55 -9.14 31.96
CA GLN A 91 21.09 -10.37 32.63
C GLN A 91 19.59 -10.28 33.00
N GLU A 92 19.16 -9.16 33.55
CA GLU A 92 17.73 -8.96 33.86
C GLU A 92 16.86 -9.02 32.59
N LEU A 93 17.34 -8.52 31.45
CA LEU A 93 16.66 -8.65 30.19
C LEU A 93 16.61 -10.11 29.71
N LEU A 94 17.72 -10.84 29.84
CA LEU A 94 17.79 -12.25 29.50
C LEU A 94 16.81 -13.07 30.37
N ASP A 95 16.80 -12.85 31.67
CA ASP A 95 15.93 -13.53 32.61
C ASP A 95 14.43 -13.27 32.27
N LEU A 96 14.08 -12.03 31.91
CA LEU A 96 12.72 -11.69 31.51
C LEU A 96 12.29 -12.35 30.20
N LEU A 97 13.22 -12.71 29.33
CA LEU A 97 12.92 -13.37 28.04
C LEU A 97 13.02 -14.90 28.17
N ALA A 98 14.09 -15.43 28.74
CA ALA A 98 14.32 -16.85 28.87
C ALA A 98 13.55 -17.48 30.03
N GLY A 99 13.31 -16.74 31.12
CA GLY A 99 12.74 -17.22 32.35
C GLY A 99 13.74 -18.03 33.17
N ASP A 100 13.27 -18.68 34.25
CA ASP A 100 14.09 -19.39 35.21
C ASP A 100 14.73 -20.65 34.66
N ASP A 101 14.02 -21.34 33.79
CA ASP A 101 14.49 -22.58 33.16
C ASP A 101 15.64 -22.32 32.16
N GLY A 102 15.82 -21.06 31.78
CA GLY A 102 16.72 -20.66 30.72
C GLY A 102 16.18 -21.00 29.30
N ASP A 103 16.76 -20.40 28.27
CA ASP A 103 16.43 -20.68 26.87
C ASP A 103 17.67 -20.37 26.04
N GLU A 104 18.33 -21.41 25.51
CA GLU A 104 19.57 -21.26 24.76
C GLU A 104 19.37 -20.50 23.45
N GLU A 105 18.22 -20.66 22.79
CA GLU A 105 17.91 -19.93 21.56
C GLU A 105 17.73 -18.43 21.83
N VAL A 106 17.06 -18.10 22.93
CA VAL A 106 16.92 -16.72 23.41
C VAL A 106 18.28 -16.13 23.73
N ALA A 107 19.10 -16.84 24.50
CA ALA A 107 20.44 -16.40 24.89
C ALA A 107 21.34 -16.18 23.67
N GLY A 108 21.26 -17.04 22.66
CA GLY A 108 22.03 -16.93 21.42
C GLY A 108 21.58 -15.77 20.53
N ALA A 109 20.27 -15.44 20.47
CA ALA A 109 19.72 -14.37 19.63
C ALA A 109 19.79 -12.99 20.27
N LEU A 110 19.80 -12.90 21.60
CA LEU A 110 19.68 -11.63 22.34
C LEU A 110 20.80 -10.62 22.06
N PRO A 111 22.10 -11.00 21.92
CA PRO A 111 23.16 -10.03 21.64
C PRO A 111 22.94 -9.26 20.36
N ALA A 112 22.57 -9.95 19.27
CA ALA A 112 22.26 -9.35 17.99
C ALA A 112 21.02 -8.43 18.08
N THR A 113 20.03 -8.83 18.85
CA THR A 113 18.80 -8.08 19.08
C THR A 113 19.06 -6.79 19.85
N VAL A 114 19.87 -6.82 20.92
CA VAL A 114 20.27 -5.62 21.66
C VAL A 114 21.09 -4.68 20.76
N ALA A 115 22.00 -5.24 19.95
CA ALA A 115 22.76 -4.46 18.97
C ALA A 115 21.83 -3.76 17.96
N LEU A 116 20.81 -4.44 17.43
CA LEU A 116 19.80 -3.87 16.54
C LEU A 116 19.02 -2.74 17.22
N LEU A 117 18.56 -2.94 18.46
CA LEU A 117 17.84 -1.91 19.23
C LEU A 117 18.73 -0.68 19.50
N ARG A 118 20.02 -0.91 19.76
CA ARG A 118 21.02 0.17 19.88
C ARG A 118 21.22 0.88 18.54
N GLU A 119 21.45 0.14 17.44
CA GLU A 119 21.61 0.72 16.09
C GLU A 119 20.48 1.69 15.79
N ARG A 120 19.24 1.29 16.06
CA ARG A 120 18.03 2.11 15.83
C ARG A 120 17.79 3.21 16.87
N ALA A 121 18.73 3.43 17.79
CA ALA A 121 18.61 4.40 18.87
C ALA A 121 17.31 4.26 19.70
N LEU A 122 16.83 3.03 19.88
CA LEU A 122 15.73 2.69 20.79
C LEU A 122 16.27 2.32 22.17
N VAL A 123 17.48 1.73 22.24
CA VAL A 123 18.21 1.39 23.46
C VAL A 123 19.55 2.09 23.49
N TRP A 124 20.00 2.52 24.66
CA TRP A 124 21.30 3.12 24.90
C TRP A 124 21.83 2.71 26.29
N GLY A 125 23.11 2.98 26.54
CA GLY A 125 23.78 2.56 27.77
C GLY A 125 24.65 1.31 27.59
N GLY A 126 25.47 0.99 28.60
CA GLY A 126 26.28 -0.23 28.68
C GLY A 126 25.46 -1.48 28.94
N GLU A 127 26.12 -2.65 29.04
CA GLU A 127 25.43 -3.91 29.29
C GLU A 127 24.79 -3.98 30.69
N ASP A 128 25.43 -3.39 31.69
CA ASP A 128 24.89 -3.31 33.05
C ASP A 128 23.82 -2.22 33.24
N ARG A 129 23.59 -1.41 32.22
CA ARG A 129 22.76 -0.20 32.32
C ARG A 129 22.02 0.08 31.02
N LEU A 130 21.32 -0.94 30.49
CA LEU A 130 20.45 -0.77 29.31
C LEU A 130 19.29 0.16 29.65
N ARG A 131 19.06 1.13 28.80
CA ARG A 131 17.93 2.07 28.91
C ARG A 131 17.14 2.08 27.63
N LEU A 132 15.89 1.71 27.72
CA LEU A 132 14.93 1.92 26.65
C LEU A 132 14.57 3.41 26.58
N VAL A 133 14.54 4.00 25.38
CA VAL A 133 14.11 5.39 25.18
C VAL A 133 12.75 5.60 25.86
N ARG A 134 12.64 6.67 26.65
CA ARG A 134 11.47 6.95 27.50
C ARG A 134 10.14 6.82 26.75
N THR A 135 10.05 7.40 25.58
CA THR A 135 8.84 7.33 24.74
C THR A 135 8.50 5.90 24.31
N ALA A 136 9.51 5.05 24.04
CA ALA A 136 9.27 3.66 23.74
C ALA A 136 8.75 2.91 24.99
N ARG A 137 9.31 3.20 26.16
CA ARG A 137 8.83 2.64 27.44
C ARG A 137 7.38 3.04 27.70
N GLU A 138 7.03 4.30 27.53
CA GLU A 138 5.66 4.82 27.69
C GLU A 138 4.66 4.20 26.70
N LEU A 139 5.11 3.80 25.51
CA LEU A 139 4.29 3.16 24.48
C LEU A 139 4.10 1.66 24.68
N LEU A 140 5.04 0.97 25.35
CA LEU A 140 5.08 -0.48 25.49
C LEU A 140 4.74 -0.95 26.91
N ALA A 141 4.99 -0.11 27.92
CA ALA A 141 4.67 -0.45 29.31
C ALA A 141 3.16 -0.53 29.54
N PRO A 142 2.72 -1.38 30.47
CA PRO A 142 1.35 -1.40 30.94
C PRO A 142 0.99 -0.10 31.63
N SER A 143 -0.26 0.33 31.54
CA SER A 143 -0.78 1.47 32.27
C SER A 143 -2.08 1.09 32.97
N ALA A 144 -2.60 1.96 33.82
CA ALA A 144 -3.87 1.73 34.49
C ALA A 144 -5.06 1.51 33.53
N SER A 145 -4.93 2.00 32.28
CA SER A 145 -6.00 1.93 31.26
C SER A 145 -5.77 0.90 30.16
N HIS A 146 -4.54 0.41 29.99
CA HIS A 146 -4.22 -0.59 28.96
C HIS A 146 -3.23 -1.63 29.48
N SER A 147 -3.46 -2.88 29.12
CA SER A 147 -2.48 -3.95 29.29
C SER A 147 -1.30 -3.75 28.35
N SER A 148 -0.10 -4.12 28.80
CA SER A 148 1.06 -4.27 27.91
C SER A 148 0.81 -5.37 26.87
N PRO A 149 1.46 -5.35 25.70
CA PRO A 149 1.50 -6.47 24.77
C PRO A 149 1.99 -7.78 25.41
N THR A 150 2.79 -7.68 26.47
CA THR A 150 3.20 -8.85 27.28
C THR A 150 2.05 -9.45 28.10
N GLY A 151 0.90 -8.79 28.18
CA GLY A 151 -0.20 -9.18 29.07
C GLY A 151 0.08 -8.94 30.57
N LEU A 152 1.15 -8.22 30.88
CA LEU A 152 1.46 -7.80 32.26
C LEU A 152 0.64 -6.57 32.64
N GLY A 153 0.31 -6.46 33.92
CA GLY A 153 -0.30 -5.30 34.51
C GLY A 153 0.69 -4.22 34.98
N PRO A 154 0.22 -3.13 35.60
CA PRO A 154 1.05 -2.16 36.26
C PRO A 154 1.86 -2.78 37.40
N SER A 155 2.92 -2.08 37.82
CA SER A 155 3.68 -2.49 39.01
C SER A 155 2.84 -2.40 40.30
N VAL A 156 3.28 -3.05 41.36
CA VAL A 156 2.69 -2.87 42.67
C VAL A 156 2.64 -1.40 43.08
N ALA A 157 3.72 -0.66 42.80
CA ALA A 157 3.80 0.77 43.11
C ALA A 157 2.76 1.59 42.33
N GLU A 158 2.59 1.31 41.04
CA GLU A 158 1.59 1.98 40.21
C GLU A 158 0.15 1.60 40.60
N ALA A 159 -0.10 0.31 40.88
CA ALA A 159 -1.41 -0.19 41.22
C ALA A 159 -1.87 0.25 42.62
N THR A 160 -0.94 0.49 43.55
CA THR A 160 -1.23 1.01 44.89
C THR A 160 -1.26 2.53 44.97
N SER A 161 -0.94 3.24 43.87
CA SER A 161 -0.97 4.70 43.83
C SER A 161 -2.36 5.22 44.19
N GLY A 162 -2.43 6.05 45.21
CA GLY A 162 -3.70 6.58 45.75
C GLY A 162 -4.45 5.66 46.72
N MET A 163 -3.92 4.47 47.05
CA MET A 163 -4.48 3.59 48.06
C MET A 163 -4.20 4.16 49.48
N SER A 164 -5.17 4.04 50.37
CA SER A 164 -5.00 4.51 51.75
C SER A 164 -3.90 3.74 52.50
N PRO A 165 -3.06 4.39 53.34
CA PRO A 165 -2.02 3.70 54.09
C PRO A 165 -2.57 2.55 54.93
N GLY A 166 -3.76 2.68 55.52
CA GLY A 166 -4.40 1.63 56.28
C GLY A 166 -4.74 0.37 55.46
N ARG A 167 -5.14 0.54 54.19
CA ARG A 167 -5.38 -0.61 53.30
C ARG A 167 -4.10 -1.31 52.94
N ILE A 168 -3.03 -0.56 52.67
CA ILE A 168 -1.70 -1.15 52.38
C ILE A 168 -1.21 -1.96 53.58
N GLN A 169 -1.37 -1.42 54.81
CA GLN A 169 -1.01 -2.13 56.02
C GLN A 169 -1.84 -3.39 56.22
N ALA A 170 -3.12 -3.37 55.96
CA ALA A 170 -3.98 -4.55 56.00
C ALA A 170 -3.48 -5.65 55.04
N ILE A 171 -3.06 -5.23 53.80
CA ILE A 171 -2.48 -6.16 52.83
C ILE A 171 -1.17 -6.75 53.33
N LEU A 172 -0.24 -5.95 53.86
CA LEU A 172 1.00 -6.43 54.42
C LEU A 172 0.78 -7.46 55.52
N THR A 173 -0.14 -7.17 56.46
CA THR A 173 -0.45 -8.06 57.56
C THR A 173 -1.02 -9.39 57.05
N ALA A 174 -1.96 -9.36 56.11
CA ALA A 174 -2.56 -10.55 55.50
C ALA A 174 -1.58 -11.36 54.65
N ALA A 175 -0.56 -10.68 54.06
CA ALA A 175 0.52 -11.31 53.30
C ALA A 175 1.68 -11.82 54.21
N GLY A 176 1.58 -11.68 55.54
CA GLY A 176 2.62 -12.15 56.48
C GLY A 176 3.86 -11.24 56.50
N LEU A 177 3.77 -9.99 56.09
CA LEU A 177 4.86 -9.02 56.05
C LEU A 177 4.87 -8.14 57.31
N PRO A 178 6.06 -7.69 57.76
CA PRO A 178 6.16 -6.83 58.91
C PRO A 178 5.48 -5.46 58.68
N HIS A 179 4.87 -4.94 59.77
CA HIS A 179 4.21 -3.65 59.75
C HIS A 179 5.25 -2.52 59.58
N THR A 180 4.97 -1.55 58.72
CA THR A 180 5.78 -0.33 58.51
C THR A 180 4.91 0.90 58.40
N HIS A 181 5.35 2.03 58.99
CA HIS A 181 4.62 3.31 58.94
C HIS A 181 4.86 4.08 57.64
N ASP A 182 5.90 3.75 56.93
CA ASP A 182 6.27 4.37 55.63
C ASP A 182 5.63 3.66 54.45
N THR A 183 4.80 4.35 53.71
CA THR A 183 4.09 3.83 52.57
C THR A 183 5.05 3.35 51.46
N VAL A 184 6.18 4.01 51.27
CA VAL A 184 7.19 3.61 50.23
C VAL A 184 7.82 2.29 50.64
N SER A 185 8.24 2.17 51.90
CA SER A 185 8.76 0.90 52.43
C SER A 185 7.73 -0.23 52.41
N ALA A 186 6.45 0.08 52.65
CA ALA A 186 5.36 -0.87 52.56
C ALA A 186 5.17 -1.45 51.15
N VAL A 187 5.16 -0.56 50.17
CA VAL A 187 5.08 -0.94 48.72
C VAL A 187 6.31 -1.73 48.31
N ALA A 188 7.52 -1.31 48.74
CA ALA A 188 8.76 -2.02 48.46
C ALA A 188 8.75 -3.44 49.08
N ALA A 189 8.26 -3.59 50.32
CA ALA A 189 8.14 -4.91 50.98
C ALA A 189 7.17 -5.84 50.25
N LEU A 190 6.03 -5.32 49.74
CA LEU A 190 5.08 -6.08 48.95
C LEU A 190 5.65 -6.46 47.56
N SER A 191 6.35 -5.52 46.90
CA SER A 191 7.06 -5.81 45.64
C SER A 191 8.16 -6.85 45.84
N GLY A 192 8.91 -6.78 46.96
CA GLY A 192 9.93 -7.77 47.32
C GLY A 192 9.35 -9.14 47.59
N LEU A 193 8.19 -9.24 48.26
CA LEU A 193 7.48 -10.50 48.41
C LEU A 193 7.15 -11.15 47.08
N PHE A 194 6.61 -10.36 46.15
CA PHE A 194 6.22 -10.87 44.82
C PHE A 194 7.40 -11.13 43.89
N ALA A 195 8.57 -10.54 44.14
CA ALA A 195 9.78 -10.87 43.42
C ALA A 195 10.41 -12.20 43.90
N ASP A 196 10.13 -12.61 45.13
CA ASP A 196 10.60 -13.86 45.74
C ASP A 196 9.58 -14.99 45.49
N ARG A 197 9.96 -15.92 44.62
CA ARG A 197 9.09 -16.99 44.14
C ARG A 197 8.79 -18.04 45.18
N GLU A 198 9.77 -18.36 46.02
CA GLU A 198 9.59 -19.34 47.09
C GLU A 198 8.52 -18.84 48.06
N ARG A 199 8.62 -17.55 48.43
CA ARG A 199 7.63 -16.93 49.31
C ARG A 199 6.25 -16.78 48.66
N VAL A 200 6.19 -16.54 47.36
CA VAL A 200 4.90 -16.52 46.59
C VAL A 200 4.31 -17.95 46.56
N ALA A 201 5.13 -18.96 46.34
CA ALA A 201 4.67 -20.36 46.38
C ALA A 201 4.13 -20.72 47.74
N GLU A 202 4.84 -20.42 48.85
CA GLU A 202 4.39 -20.60 50.22
C GLU A 202 3.05 -19.88 50.49
N LEU A 203 2.94 -18.63 50.04
CA LEU A 203 1.70 -17.84 50.14
C LEU A 203 0.55 -18.54 49.46
N LEU A 204 0.78 -19.17 48.31
CA LEU A 204 -0.23 -19.84 47.49
C LEU A 204 -0.57 -21.25 47.98
N GLU A 205 0.26 -21.89 48.84
CA GLU A 205 -0.11 -23.17 49.47
C GLU A 205 -1.41 -23.08 50.24
N GLY A 206 -1.64 -21.96 50.93
CA GLY A 206 -2.87 -21.67 51.66
C GLY A 206 -4.01 -21.10 50.79
N ALA A 207 -3.87 -21.03 49.50
CA ALA A 207 -4.87 -20.43 48.62
C ALA A 207 -6.05 -21.36 48.32
N PRO A 208 -7.31 -20.89 48.40
CA PRO A 208 -8.45 -21.62 47.87
C PRO A 208 -8.26 -21.99 46.41
N GLU A 209 -8.72 -23.17 45.98
CA GLU A 209 -8.59 -23.62 44.59
C GLU A 209 -9.19 -22.63 43.59
N ALA A 210 -10.36 -22.09 43.87
CA ALA A 210 -11.00 -21.06 43.06
C ALA A 210 -10.14 -19.78 42.94
N SER A 211 -9.30 -19.45 43.94
CA SER A 211 -8.35 -18.34 43.85
C SER A 211 -7.22 -18.65 42.86
N ARG A 212 -6.72 -19.89 42.88
CA ARG A 212 -5.67 -20.34 41.94
C ARG A 212 -6.18 -20.34 40.49
N GLU A 213 -7.43 -20.76 40.25
CA GLU A 213 -8.06 -20.67 38.92
C GLU A 213 -8.15 -19.24 38.40
N VAL A 214 -8.49 -18.27 39.26
CA VAL A 214 -8.53 -16.85 38.87
C VAL A 214 -7.14 -16.38 38.45
N LEU A 215 -6.10 -16.69 39.22
CA LEU A 215 -4.72 -16.34 38.87
C LEU A 215 -4.29 -17.00 37.54
N THR A 216 -4.60 -18.27 37.32
CA THR A 216 -4.28 -18.99 36.09
C THR A 216 -4.89 -18.33 34.87
N ARG A 217 -6.12 -17.78 34.98
CA ARG A 217 -6.75 -17.03 33.88
C ARG A 217 -6.10 -15.66 33.63
N LEU A 218 -5.66 -14.99 34.70
CA LEU A 218 -5.10 -13.64 34.61
C LEU A 218 -3.61 -13.63 34.24
N VAL A 219 -2.90 -14.70 34.57
CA VAL A 219 -1.44 -14.76 34.46
C VAL A 219 -0.94 -14.51 33.02
N TRP A 220 -1.55 -15.11 32.01
CA TRP A 220 -1.22 -14.93 30.60
C TRP A 220 -2.32 -14.23 29.79
N GLY A 221 -3.42 -13.90 30.42
CA GLY A 221 -4.55 -13.17 29.83
C GLY A 221 -4.47 -11.67 30.10
N PRO A 222 -5.52 -10.93 29.84
CA PRO A 222 -5.64 -9.56 30.33
C PRO A 222 -5.51 -9.56 31.84
N PRO A 223 -4.61 -8.72 32.44
CA PRO A 223 -4.34 -8.75 33.88
C PRO A 223 -5.49 -8.16 34.72
N TYR A 224 -6.52 -7.63 34.04
CA TYR A 224 -7.67 -6.96 34.69
C TYR A 224 -8.85 -7.89 34.85
N GLY A 225 -9.54 -7.79 35.99
CA GLY A 225 -10.78 -8.48 36.29
C GLY A 225 -11.84 -7.56 36.83
N GLN A 226 -13.12 -7.97 36.70
CA GLN A 226 -14.24 -7.24 37.31
C GLN A 226 -14.56 -7.86 38.66
N VAL A 227 -14.89 -7.02 39.64
CA VAL A 227 -15.23 -7.44 41.01
C VAL A 227 -16.44 -6.64 41.49
N THR A 228 -17.35 -7.31 42.20
CA THR A 228 -18.49 -6.64 42.84
C THR A 228 -18.09 -5.92 44.12
N ALA A 229 -18.95 -5.07 44.65
CA ALA A 229 -18.72 -4.40 45.94
C ALA A 229 -18.51 -5.37 47.09
N GLU A 230 -19.17 -6.55 47.05
CA GLU A 230 -18.98 -7.66 47.96
C GLU A 230 -18.34 -8.86 47.23
N PRO A 231 -17.01 -8.94 47.19
CA PRO A 231 -16.30 -10.01 46.49
C PRO A 231 -16.55 -11.37 47.17
N ALA A 232 -16.67 -12.41 46.35
CA ALA A 232 -16.70 -13.78 46.85
C ALA A 232 -15.43 -14.11 47.67
N ALA A 233 -15.51 -15.06 48.58
CA ALA A 233 -14.44 -15.36 49.52
C ALA A 233 -13.07 -15.61 48.86
N HIS A 234 -13.04 -16.30 47.72
CA HIS A 234 -11.81 -16.57 46.97
C HIS A 234 -11.19 -15.32 46.33
N LEU A 235 -11.99 -14.34 45.89
CA LEU A 235 -11.51 -13.07 45.40
C LEU A 235 -11.04 -12.17 46.54
N ARG A 236 -11.77 -12.19 47.66
CA ARG A 236 -11.37 -11.45 48.88
C ARG A 236 -10.02 -11.94 49.38
N TRP A 237 -9.77 -13.26 49.37
CA TRP A 237 -8.49 -13.82 49.75
C TRP A 237 -7.32 -13.25 48.95
N LEU A 238 -7.49 -13.09 47.61
CA LEU A 238 -6.48 -12.48 46.70
C LEU A 238 -6.31 -11.00 46.95
N LEU A 239 -7.42 -10.26 47.16
CA LEU A 239 -7.42 -8.82 47.43
C LEU A 239 -6.75 -8.46 48.76
N ASP A 240 -6.97 -9.31 49.79
CA ASP A 240 -6.41 -9.08 51.12
C ASP A 240 -4.89 -9.31 51.15
N ARG A 241 -4.35 -10.14 50.26
CA ARG A 241 -2.91 -10.43 50.15
C ARG A 241 -2.20 -9.66 49.03
N GLY A 242 -2.89 -8.73 48.35
CA GLY A 242 -2.32 -7.90 47.30
C GLY A 242 -2.03 -8.65 46.00
N LEU A 243 -2.41 -9.92 45.85
CA LEU A 243 -2.34 -10.65 44.58
C LEU A 243 -3.32 -10.11 43.54
N LEU A 244 -4.39 -9.46 43.97
CA LEU A 244 -5.21 -8.57 43.16
C LEU A 244 -5.29 -7.20 43.82
N LEU A 245 -5.08 -6.14 43.04
CA LEU A 245 -5.13 -4.77 43.52
C LEU A 245 -6.26 -4.01 42.83
N PRO A 246 -7.09 -3.25 43.57
CA PRO A 246 -8.11 -2.40 42.96
C PRO A 246 -7.48 -1.21 42.24
N THR A 247 -7.89 -0.94 40.99
CA THR A 247 -7.42 0.22 40.19
C THR A 247 -8.51 1.27 40.01
N THR A 248 -9.71 0.84 39.69
CA THR A 248 -10.92 1.69 39.57
C THR A 248 -12.09 0.99 40.27
N PRO A 249 -13.18 1.69 40.61
CA PRO A 249 -14.34 1.03 41.22
C PRO A 249 -14.82 -0.17 40.36
N GLY A 250 -14.87 -1.35 41.01
CA GLY A 250 -15.28 -2.60 40.34
C GLY A 250 -14.22 -3.27 39.48
N THR A 251 -13.00 -2.70 39.35
CA THR A 251 -11.92 -3.30 38.55
C THR A 251 -10.71 -3.62 39.43
N VAL A 252 -10.16 -4.79 39.23
CA VAL A 252 -8.95 -5.28 39.90
C VAL A 252 -7.90 -5.67 38.88
N VAL A 253 -6.64 -5.63 39.28
CA VAL A 253 -5.51 -5.99 38.41
C VAL A 253 -4.56 -6.95 39.16
N LEU A 254 -4.01 -7.91 38.42
CA LEU A 254 -2.87 -8.70 38.86
C LEU A 254 -1.60 -7.85 38.68
N PRO A 255 -0.89 -7.47 39.72
CA PRO A 255 0.29 -6.63 39.61
C PRO A 255 1.44 -7.37 38.92
N ARG A 256 2.29 -6.61 38.23
CA ARG A 256 3.36 -7.13 37.37
C ARG A 256 4.31 -8.08 38.09
N GLU A 257 4.75 -7.71 39.25
CA GLU A 257 5.71 -8.50 40.05
C GLU A 257 5.12 -9.88 40.41
N ALA A 258 3.86 -9.91 40.85
CA ALA A 258 3.15 -11.15 41.13
C ALA A 258 2.95 -11.99 39.85
N ALA A 259 2.59 -11.34 38.76
CA ALA A 259 2.44 -12.02 37.47
C ALA A 259 3.75 -12.62 36.98
N LEU A 260 4.87 -11.90 37.06
CA LEU A 260 6.19 -12.40 36.67
C LEU A 260 6.61 -13.60 37.53
N SER A 261 6.41 -13.52 38.82
CA SER A 261 6.67 -14.67 39.73
C SER A 261 5.88 -15.92 39.29
N LEU A 262 4.57 -15.75 39.01
CA LEU A 262 3.71 -16.84 38.56
C LEU A 262 4.02 -17.38 37.18
N ARG A 263 4.75 -16.60 36.33
CA ARG A 263 5.19 -16.95 34.98
C ARG A 263 6.58 -17.58 34.93
N GLY A 264 7.23 -17.82 36.06
CA GLY A 264 8.62 -18.24 36.08
C GLY A 264 9.56 -17.17 35.51
N GLY A 265 9.31 -15.87 35.81
CA GLY A 265 10.07 -14.70 35.38
C GLY A 265 9.83 -14.22 33.96
N ARG A 266 9.10 -14.95 33.15
CA ARG A 266 8.96 -14.64 31.73
C ARG A 266 8.02 -13.45 31.47
N ALA A 267 8.50 -12.47 30.71
CA ALA A 267 7.64 -11.39 30.21
C ALA A 267 6.70 -11.90 29.10
N HIS A 268 7.16 -12.83 28.27
CA HIS A 268 6.40 -13.41 27.15
C HIS A 268 6.14 -14.90 27.35
N ARG A 269 4.94 -15.38 26.97
CA ARG A 269 4.59 -16.79 27.05
C ARG A 269 5.46 -17.65 26.13
N VAL A 270 5.68 -17.16 24.91
CA VAL A 270 6.52 -17.81 23.90
C VAL A 270 7.44 -16.75 23.30
N PRO A 271 8.72 -16.71 23.66
CA PRO A 271 9.70 -15.95 22.89
C PRO A 271 9.85 -16.53 21.49
N GLU A 272 10.10 -15.69 20.50
CA GLU A 272 10.26 -16.10 19.10
C GLU A 272 11.62 -15.64 18.55
N PRO A 273 12.76 -16.13 19.08
CA PRO A 273 14.09 -15.69 18.70
C PRO A 273 14.48 -16.15 17.30
N THR A 274 13.96 -17.30 16.88
CA THR A 274 14.33 -17.93 15.63
C THR A 274 13.48 -17.42 14.49
N ARG A 275 14.16 -16.98 13.47
CA ARG A 275 13.57 -16.47 12.23
C ARG A 275 12.91 -17.60 11.45
N PRO A 276 11.58 -17.62 11.21
CA PRO A 276 10.93 -18.67 10.45
C PRO A 276 11.53 -18.84 9.04
N ARG A 277 11.79 -20.05 8.61
CA ARG A 277 12.30 -20.37 7.29
C ARG A 277 11.13 -20.46 6.31
N VAL A 278 11.31 -19.91 5.10
CA VAL A 278 10.34 -20.10 4.03
C VAL A 278 10.55 -21.51 3.47
N ALA A 279 9.54 -22.35 3.60
CA ALA A 279 9.58 -23.71 3.06
C ALA A 279 9.35 -23.71 1.54
N VAL A 280 9.90 -24.70 0.86
CA VAL A 280 9.71 -24.92 -0.57
C VAL A 280 8.50 -25.84 -0.78
N ALA A 281 7.46 -25.33 -1.42
CA ALA A 281 6.26 -26.13 -1.75
C ALA A 281 6.43 -26.96 -3.01
N ALA A 282 7.22 -26.48 -3.97
CA ALA A 282 7.50 -27.17 -5.21
C ALA A 282 8.84 -26.74 -5.81
N GLU A 283 9.48 -27.66 -6.52
CA GLU A 283 10.70 -27.39 -7.26
C GLU A 283 10.51 -27.72 -8.75
N ARG A 284 11.02 -26.86 -9.62
CA ARG A 284 10.90 -26.96 -11.06
C ARG A 284 12.21 -26.52 -11.72
N LYS A 285 12.44 -26.97 -12.96
CA LYS A 285 13.56 -26.46 -13.73
C LYS A 285 13.38 -24.95 -13.99
N PRO A 286 14.40 -24.11 -13.82
CA PRO A 286 14.30 -22.66 -14.04
C PRO A 286 13.75 -22.29 -15.41
N GLN A 287 14.10 -23.04 -16.46
CA GLN A 287 13.63 -22.82 -17.83
C GLN A 287 12.10 -23.03 -17.97
N VAL A 288 11.52 -23.95 -17.18
CA VAL A 288 10.06 -24.17 -17.16
C VAL A 288 9.36 -23.01 -16.47
N VAL A 289 9.96 -22.46 -15.41
CA VAL A 289 9.48 -21.27 -14.73
C VAL A 289 9.53 -20.06 -15.66
N ASP A 290 10.66 -19.85 -16.33
CA ASP A 290 10.87 -18.70 -17.22
C ASP A 290 9.93 -18.78 -18.44
N ALA A 291 9.74 -19.95 -19.04
CA ALA A 291 8.81 -20.12 -20.15
C ALA A 291 7.35 -19.87 -19.73
N ALA A 292 6.94 -20.35 -18.54
CA ALA A 292 5.62 -20.10 -18.01
C ALA A 292 5.40 -18.61 -17.73
N ALA A 293 6.40 -17.95 -17.12
CA ALA A 293 6.38 -16.54 -16.83
C ALA A 293 6.34 -15.68 -18.12
N GLY A 294 7.12 -16.04 -19.15
CA GLY A 294 7.08 -15.40 -20.45
C GLY A 294 5.69 -15.48 -21.11
N GLY A 295 5.04 -16.65 -21.04
CA GLY A 295 3.67 -16.83 -21.51
C GLY A 295 2.66 -15.93 -20.76
N GLN A 296 2.78 -15.81 -19.43
CA GLN A 296 1.93 -14.92 -18.63
C GLN A 296 2.23 -13.44 -18.93
N ALA A 297 3.49 -13.08 -19.14
CA ALA A 297 3.87 -11.72 -19.53
C ALA A 297 3.24 -11.30 -20.87
N LEU A 298 3.23 -12.21 -21.85
CA LEU A 298 2.55 -11.99 -23.12
C LEU A 298 1.04 -11.82 -22.92
N ALA A 299 0.40 -12.73 -22.19
CA ALA A 299 -1.03 -12.66 -21.89
C ALA A 299 -1.40 -11.36 -21.14
N ALA A 300 -0.53 -10.88 -20.24
CA ALA A 300 -0.71 -9.60 -19.56
C ALA A 300 -0.70 -8.41 -20.54
N LEU A 301 0.22 -8.41 -21.50
CA LEU A 301 0.29 -7.38 -22.54
C LEU A 301 -0.97 -7.38 -23.41
N ASP A 302 -1.39 -8.57 -23.87
CA ASP A 302 -2.60 -8.73 -24.70
C ASP A 302 -3.85 -8.27 -23.96
N THR A 303 -3.96 -8.58 -22.67
CA THR A 303 -5.10 -8.19 -21.84
C THR A 303 -5.17 -6.66 -21.64
N VAL A 304 -4.01 -6.01 -21.35
CA VAL A 304 -3.95 -4.55 -21.20
C VAL A 304 -4.24 -3.86 -22.54
N GLU A 305 -3.71 -4.38 -23.65
CA GLU A 305 -3.97 -3.82 -24.97
C GLU A 305 -5.45 -3.96 -25.38
N GLU A 306 -6.08 -5.11 -25.07
CA GLU A 306 -7.52 -5.32 -25.31
C GLU A 306 -8.38 -4.37 -24.47
N LEU A 307 -8.04 -4.19 -23.20
CA LEU A 307 -8.70 -3.21 -22.32
C LEU A 307 -8.67 -1.81 -22.96
N LEU A 308 -7.48 -1.35 -23.34
CA LEU A 308 -7.26 0.01 -23.87
C LEU A 308 -7.97 0.18 -25.21
N ARG A 309 -7.95 -0.84 -26.05
CA ARG A 309 -8.67 -0.83 -27.35
C ARG A 309 -10.19 -0.79 -27.14
N SER A 310 -10.72 -1.53 -26.17
CA SER A 310 -12.16 -1.53 -25.89
C SER A 310 -12.67 -0.17 -25.37
N TRP A 311 -11.78 0.67 -24.86
CA TRP A 311 -12.12 2.01 -24.36
C TRP A 311 -11.71 3.15 -25.34
N ASP A 312 -11.15 2.81 -26.49
CA ASP A 312 -10.64 3.77 -27.49
C ASP A 312 -11.77 4.50 -28.23
N GLU A 313 -12.93 3.85 -28.40
CA GLU A 313 -14.12 4.39 -29.08
C GLU A 313 -15.13 5.04 -28.12
N GLY A 314 -14.83 5.09 -26.86
CA GLY A 314 -15.67 5.63 -25.78
C GLY A 314 -15.67 4.74 -24.57
N GLY A 315 -14.90 5.10 -23.57
CA GLY A 315 -14.80 4.37 -22.33
C GLY A 315 -16.01 4.61 -21.40
N PRO A 316 -16.03 3.94 -20.26
CA PRO A 316 -17.12 4.05 -19.29
C PRO A 316 -17.15 5.42 -18.62
N ALA A 317 -18.38 5.84 -18.23
CA ALA A 317 -18.59 7.10 -17.53
C ALA A 317 -17.98 7.08 -16.12
N VAL A 318 -17.41 8.22 -15.71
CA VAL A 318 -16.90 8.43 -14.38
C VAL A 318 -18.06 8.63 -13.40
N LEU A 319 -18.08 7.90 -12.29
CA LEU A 319 -19.07 8.10 -11.24
C LEU A 319 -18.87 9.47 -10.55
N ARG A 320 -19.95 10.09 -10.07
CA ARG A 320 -19.89 11.38 -9.33
C ARG A 320 -18.97 11.34 -8.10
N ALA A 321 -18.82 10.18 -7.49
CA ALA A 321 -17.90 9.95 -6.36
C ALA A 321 -16.48 9.55 -6.81
N GLY A 322 -16.22 9.58 -8.08
CA GLY A 322 -15.05 9.00 -8.72
C GLY A 322 -15.16 7.49 -8.90
N GLY A 323 -14.42 6.95 -9.85
CA GLY A 323 -14.36 5.50 -10.10
C GLY A 323 -15.35 4.99 -11.14
N LEU A 324 -15.30 3.68 -11.32
CA LEU A 324 -16.03 2.92 -12.32
C LEU A 324 -17.30 2.29 -11.73
N SER A 325 -18.40 2.25 -12.47
CA SER A 325 -19.60 1.55 -12.01
C SER A 325 -19.36 0.02 -11.99
N ILE A 326 -20.06 -0.69 -11.08
CA ILE A 326 -20.03 -2.16 -11.04
C ILE A 326 -20.47 -2.75 -12.39
N ARG A 327 -21.46 -2.13 -13.05
CA ARG A 327 -21.95 -2.56 -14.35
C ARG A 327 -20.88 -2.46 -15.43
N ASP A 328 -20.12 -1.36 -15.44
CA ASP A 328 -19.09 -1.15 -16.45
C ASP A 328 -17.86 -2.02 -16.17
N LEU A 329 -17.50 -2.23 -14.91
CA LEU A 329 -16.47 -3.21 -14.54
C LEU A 329 -16.84 -4.62 -15.00
N LYS A 330 -18.12 -5.02 -14.82
CA LYS A 330 -18.64 -6.31 -15.30
C LYS A 330 -18.60 -6.42 -16.82
N ARG A 331 -18.95 -5.34 -17.53
CA ARG A 331 -18.83 -5.29 -18.99
C ARG A 331 -17.38 -5.44 -19.44
N THR A 332 -16.46 -4.72 -18.80
CA THR A 332 -15.01 -4.84 -19.06
C THR A 332 -14.52 -6.27 -18.79
N ALA A 333 -14.94 -6.89 -17.69
CA ALA A 333 -14.61 -8.28 -17.37
C ALA A 333 -15.09 -9.26 -18.46
N THR A 334 -16.29 -9.02 -19.02
CA THR A 334 -16.83 -9.83 -20.12
C THR A 334 -16.00 -9.65 -21.41
N VAL A 335 -15.61 -8.42 -21.75
CA VAL A 335 -14.77 -8.14 -22.93
C VAL A 335 -13.39 -8.78 -22.79
N LEU A 336 -12.80 -8.73 -21.60
CA LEU A 336 -11.50 -9.31 -21.31
C LEU A 336 -11.55 -10.84 -21.09
N GLU A 337 -12.74 -11.44 -21.04
CA GLU A 337 -12.96 -12.86 -20.75
C GLU A 337 -12.32 -13.31 -19.42
N VAL A 338 -12.33 -12.43 -18.40
CA VAL A 338 -11.75 -12.71 -17.09
C VAL A 338 -12.77 -12.44 -15.97
N PRO A 339 -12.57 -12.99 -14.76
CA PRO A 339 -13.39 -12.67 -13.59
C PRO A 339 -13.32 -11.18 -13.23
N GLU A 340 -14.42 -10.62 -12.70
CA GLU A 340 -14.51 -9.20 -12.32
C GLU A 340 -13.33 -8.70 -11.44
N PRO A 341 -12.85 -9.45 -10.43
CA PRO A 341 -11.70 -9.01 -9.62
C PRO A 341 -10.40 -8.93 -10.43
N VAL A 342 -10.22 -9.80 -11.43
CA VAL A 342 -9.05 -9.80 -12.32
C VAL A 342 -9.15 -8.61 -13.29
N ALA A 343 -10.33 -8.34 -13.84
CA ALA A 343 -10.56 -7.14 -14.66
C ALA A 343 -10.26 -5.86 -13.86
N ALA A 344 -10.67 -5.82 -12.59
CA ALA A 344 -10.39 -4.72 -11.70
C ALA A 344 -8.87 -4.49 -11.52
N PHE A 345 -8.08 -5.58 -11.42
CA PHE A 345 -6.63 -5.49 -11.38
C PHE A 345 -6.04 -4.87 -12.65
N TRP A 346 -6.47 -5.30 -13.83
CA TRP A 346 -5.97 -4.77 -15.10
C TRP A 346 -6.33 -3.31 -15.31
N VAL A 347 -7.54 -2.90 -14.95
CA VAL A 347 -8.01 -1.51 -15.00
C VAL A 347 -7.15 -0.63 -14.06
N GLU A 348 -6.93 -1.05 -12.83
CA GLU A 348 -6.11 -0.34 -11.86
C GLU A 348 -4.63 -0.25 -12.28
N LEU A 349 -4.10 -1.33 -12.88
CA LEU A 349 -2.74 -1.36 -13.40
C LEU A 349 -2.57 -0.39 -14.58
N ALA A 350 -3.49 -0.42 -15.55
CA ALA A 350 -3.47 0.51 -16.67
C ALA A 350 -3.56 1.97 -16.21
N TYR A 351 -4.40 2.23 -15.20
CA TYR A 351 -4.49 3.54 -14.57
C TYR A 351 -3.20 3.94 -13.86
N ALA A 352 -2.61 3.04 -13.06
CA ALA A 352 -1.34 3.29 -12.37
C ALA A 352 -0.18 3.50 -13.34
N ALA A 353 -0.17 2.79 -14.48
CA ALA A 353 0.80 2.94 -15.56
C ALA A 353 0.62 4.23 -16.38
N GLY A 354 -0.45 4.99 -16.12
CA GLY A 354 -0.75 6.23 -16.82
C GLY A 354 -1.36 6.04 -18.21
N LEU A 355 -1.81 4.82 -18.54
CA LEU A 355 -2.34 4.48 -19.86
C LEU A 355 -3.81 4.85 -20.03
N ILE A 356 -4.54 5.05 -18.94
CA ILE A 356 -5.93 5.54 -18.91
C ILE A 356 -6.08 6.70 -17.92
N ALA A 357 -7.00 7.62 -18.25
CA ALA A 357 -7.38 8.74 -17.39
C ALA A 357 -8.85 9.12 -17.63
N SER A 358 -9.38 10.03 -16.81
CA SER A 358 -10.64 10.71 -17.09
C SER A 358 -10.43 11.83 -18.09
N ASP A 359 -11.35 12.04 -19.02
CA ASP A 359 -11.34 13.14 -19.99
C ASP A 359 -11.81 14.49 -19.42
N GLY A 360 -12.34 14.47 -18.19
CA GLY A 360 -12.83 15.66 -17.49
C GLY A 360 -11.76 16.47 -16.73
N GLY A 361 -10.45 16.17 -16.84
CA GLY A 361 -9.36 16.92 -16.21
C GLY A 361 -9.50 16.95 -14.67
N TYR A 362 -9.44 15.81 -13.99
CA TYR A 362 -9.44 15.74 -12.53
C TYR A 362 -8.17 16.39 -11.97
N VAL A 363 -8.29 17.64 -11.53
CA VAL A 363 -7.31 18.24 -10.60
C VAL A 363 -7.61 17.58 -9.25
N GLU A 364 -6.72 16.71 -8.76
CA GLU A 364 -6.69 16.33 -7.35
C GLU A 364 -6.52 17.60 -6.53
N GLU A 365 -7.62 18.18 -6.05
CA GLU A 365 -7.57 19.15 -4.95
C GLU A 365 -7.09 18.40 -3.70
N HIS A 366 -5.79 18.42 -3.48
CA HIS A 366 -5.24 18.17 -2.16
C HIS A 366 -5.88 19.17 -1.21
N HIS A 367 -6.64 18.66 -0.24
CA HIS A 367 -7.15 19.39 0.90
C HIS A 367 -5.99 19.84 1.80
N ASP A 368 -5.21 20.81 1.33
CA ASP A 368 -4.41 21.72 2.15
C ASP A 368 -5.15 23.06 2.20
N ARG A 369 -6.29 23.05 2.88
CA ARG A 369 -6.96 24.27 3.34
C ARG A 369 -6.36 24.70 4.68
N HIS A 370 -5.14 25.23 4.66
CA HIS A 370 -4.70 26.23 5.64
C HIS A 370 -3.59 27.07 5.00
N ASP A 371 -3.82 28.37 5.03
CA ASP A 371 -2.93 29.48 4.70
C ASP A 371 -2.70 29.77 3.20
N ARG A 372 -3.63 30.54 2.61
CA ARG A 372 -3.27 31.57 1.63
C ARG A 372 -4.00 32.86 1.94
N PRO A 373 -3.27 33.98 2.08
CA PRO A 373 -3.88 35.30 2.11
C PRO A 373 -4.41 35.68 0.73
N ASP A 374 -5.57 36.31 0.72
CA ASP A 374 -6.17 36.94 -0.44
C ASP A 374 -5.17 37.91 -1.10
N THR A 375 -4.69 37.56 -2.28
CA THR A 375 -4.10 38.53 -3.20
C THR A 375 -4.75 38.32 -4.56
N ASP A 376 -5.53 39.35 -4.95
CA ASP A 376 -6.06 39.53 -6.30
C ASP A 376 -4.91 39.49 -7.31
N ALA A 377 -4.80 38.37 -8.02
CA ALA A 377 -4.02 38.27 -9.26
C ALA A 377 -4.94 37.71 -10.33
N GLU A 378 -5.38 38.61 -11.22
CA GLU A 378 -5.94 38.24 -12.51
C GLU A 378 -4.88 37.48 -13.31
N GLY A 379 -4.85 36.14 -13.14
CA GLY A 379 -4.01 35.21 -13.88
C GLY A 379 -4.76 34.77 -15.13
N TYR A 380 -4.09 34.84 -16.27
CA TYR A 380 -4.50 34.23 -17.54
C TYR A 380 -4.88 32.77 -17.31
N GLU A 381 -6.17 32.44 -17.38
CA GLU A 381 -6.64 31.07 -17.43
C GLU A 381 -6.35 30.53 -18.82
N ASP A 382 -5.64 29.41 -18.89
CA ASP A 382 -5.40 28.68 -20.13
C ASP A 382 -6.72 28.25 -20.77
N GLU A 383 -6.76 28.26 -22.11
CA GLU A 383 -7.93 27.93 -22.92
C GLU A 383 -8.49 26.53 -22.58
N GLU A 384 -7.62 25.59 -22.21
CA GLU A 384 -7.91 24.23 -21.76
C GLU A 384 -8.71 24.19 -20.44
N THR A 385 -8.39 25.07 -19.49
CA THR A 385 -9.11 25.20 -18.21
C THR A 385 -10.51 25.80 -18.42
N ARG A 386 -10.65 26.68 -19.41
CA ARG A 386 -11.94 27.23 -19.83
C ARG A 386 -12.82 26.18 -20.49
N ASP A 387 -12.26 25.36 -21.36
CA ASP A 387 -12.99 24.28 -22.04
C ASP A 387 -13.48 23.22 -21.06
N ALA A 388 -12.65 22.82 -20.07
CA ALA A 388 -13.06 21.91 -19.00
C ALA A 388 -14.19 22.48 -18.12
N ARG A 389 -14.15 23.79 -17.82
CA ARG A 389 -15.26 24.47 -17.12
C ARG A 389 -16.53 24.58 -17.96
N THR A 390 -16.40 24.76 -19.28
CA THR A 390 -17.52 24.87 -20.21
C THR A 390 -18.20 23.51 -20.36
N ARG A 391 -17.46 22.42 -20.48
CA ARG A 391 -18.00 21.04 -20.50
C ARG A 391 -18.70 20.66 -19.18
N ARG A 392 -18.17 21.07 -18.01
CA ARG A 392 -18.88 20.90 -16.72
C ARG A 392 -20.21 21.66 -16.64
N ARG A 393 -20.33 22.80 -17.37
CA ARG A 393 -21.57 23.55 -17.46
C ARG A 393 -22.56 22.96 -18.46
N SER A 394 -22.07 22.23 -19.48
CA SER A 394 -22.93 21.55 -20.47
C SER A 394 -23.54 20.25 -19.97
N GLY A 395 -23.14 19.75 -18.80
CA GLY A 395 -23.66 18.52 -18.22
C GLY A 395 -23.24 17.25 -18.95
N GLU A 396 -22.19 17.31 -19.79
CA GLU A 396 -21.60 16.14 -20.43
C GLU A 396 -20.93 15.24 -19.37
N ALA A 397 -21.20 13.95 -19.43
CA ALA A 397 -20.63 12.98 -18.49
C ALA A 397 -19.15 12.80 -18.80
N GLU A 398 -18.31 12.86 -17.76
CA GLU A 398 -16.89 12.51 -17.89
C GLU A 398 -16.74 11.01 -18.16
N HIS A 399 -15.79 10.64 -19.02
CA HIS A 399 -15.52 9.26 -19.37
C HIS A 399 -14.04 8.91 -19.15
N TYR A 400 -13.76 7.65 -18.88
CA TYR A 400 -12.41 7.14 -18.92
C TYR A 400 -12.02 6.85 -20.38
N ALA A 401 -10.79 7.21 -20.76
CA ALA A 401 -10.25 6.91 -22.06
C ALA A 401 -8.73 6.68 -22.01
N PRO A 402 -8.13 6.07 -23.04
CA PRO A 402 -6.70 5.98 -23.18
C PRO A 402 -6.04 7.36 -23.21
N THR A 403 -4.82 7.44 -22.69
CA THR A 403 -4.01 8.66 -22.66
C THR A 403 -3.07 8.71 -23.89
N PRO A 404 -2.44 9.84 -24.19
CA PRO A 404 -1.35 9.89 -25.18
C PRO A 404 -0.18 8.97 -24.85
N GLU A 405 0.07 8.69 -23.57
CA GLU A 405 1.09 7.75 -23.12
C GLU A 405 0.80 6.32 -23.59
N TYR A 406 -0.46 5.96 -23.82
CA TYR A 406 -0.82 4.68 -24.44
C TYR A 406 -0.24 4.55 -25.85
N ASP A 407 -0.26 5.59 -26.65
CA ASP A 407 0.31 5.56 -28.01
C ASP A 407 1.83 5.35 -27.94
N ALA A 408 2.51 6.06 -27.04
CA ALA A 408 3.94 5.89 -26.81
C ALA A 408 4.28 4.48 -26.28
N TRP A 409 3.49 3.96 -25.32
CA TRP A 409 3.65 2.60 -24.79
C TRP A 409 3.44 1.55 -25.88
N ARG A 410 2.44 1.72 -26.74
CA ARG A 410 2.12 0.81 -27.82
C ARG A 410 3.24 0.73 -28.87
N ASP A 411 4.02 1.79 -29.05
CA ASP A 411 5.14 1.84 -29.99
C ASP A 411 6.39 1.12 -29.50
N LEU A 412 6.47 0.80 -28.19
CA LEU A 412 7.60 0.07 -27.60
C LEU A 412 7.59 -1.42 -27.97
N PRO A 413 8.77 -2.07 -27.97
CA PRO A 413 8.88 -3.54 -28.04
C PRO A 413 8.10 -4.22 -26.90
N PRO A 414 7.57 -5.44 -27.08
CA PRO A 414 6.74 -6.13 -26.08
C PRO A 414 7.39 -6.22 -24.69
N ALA A 415 8.68 -6.55 -24.62
CA ALA A 415 9.39 -6.66 -23.35
C ALA A 415 9.52 -5.30 -22.62
N GLU A 416 9.68 -4.19 -23.37
CA GLU A 416 9.72 -2.84 -22.80
C GLU A 416 8.33 -2.38 -22.34
N ARG A 417 7.27 -2.71 -23.11
CA ARG A 417 5.88 -2.51 -22.70
C ARG A 417 5.57 -3.17 -21.37
N TRP A 418 6.03 -4.41 -21.22
CA TRP A 418 5.87 -5.16 -19.99
C TRP A 418 6.65 -4.53 -18.81
N ALA A 419 7.90 -4.13 -19.03
CA ALA A 419 8.70 -3.45 -18.01
C ALA A 419 8.04 -2.15 -17.54
N TRP A 420 7.39 -1.40 -18.42
CA TRP A 420 6.60 -0.21 -18.08
C TRP A 420 5.48 -0.53 -17.08
N LEU A 421 4.73 -1.62 -17.30
CA LEU A 421 3.67 -2.05 -16.38
C LEU A 421 4.24 -2.41 -15.01
N LEU A 422 5.40 -3.05 -14.95
CA LEU A 422 6.05 -3.40 -13.68
C LEU A 422 6.55 -2.19 -12.91
N GLU A 423 7.04 -1.15 -13.59
CA GLU A 423 7.44 0.10 -12.96
C GLU A 423 6.26 0.82 -12.29
N ALA A 424 5.04 0.61 -12.79
CA ALA A 424 3.82 1.09 -12.16
C ALA A 424 3.32 0.17 -11.04
N TRP A 425 3.41 -1.14 -11.24
CA TRP A 425 2.90 -2.13 -10.30
C TRP A 425 3.69 -2.20 -8.99
N LEU A 426 5.01 -2.31 -9.07
CA LEU A 426 5.85 -2.57 -7.90
C LEU A 426 5.75 -1.49 -6.82
N PRO A 427 5.80 -0.17 -7.12
CA PRO A 427 5.62 0.90 -6.15
C PRO A 427 4.15 1.30 -5.92
N GLY A 428 3.20 0.66 -6.59
CA GLY A 428 1.80 1.03 -6.54
C GLY A 428 1.18 0.83 -5.15
N THR A 429 0.53 1.85 -4.61
CA THR A 429 -0.17 1.81 -3.31
C THR A 429 -1.60 1.29 -3.42
N ARG A 430 -2.19 1.37 -4.60
CA ARG A 430 -3.56 0.91 -4.83
C ARG A 430 -3.64 -0.62 -4.74
N ALA A 431 -4.62 -1.11 -4.02
CA ALA A 431 -4.87 -2.54 -3.78
C ALA A 431 -6.17 -2.98 -4.46
N PRO A 432 -6.10 -3.47 -5.71
CA PRO A 432 -7.29 -3.83 -6.51
C PRO A 432 -8.16 -4.91 -5.87
N GLY A 433 -7.56 -5.80 -5.09
CA GLY A 433 -8.28 -6.85 -4.38
C GLY A 433 -9.28 -6.36 -3.33
N LEU A 434 -9.29 -5.06 -3.00
CA LEU A 434 -10.28 -4.43 -2.12
C LEU A 434 -11.58 -4.06 -2.86
N ILE A 435 -11.57 -4.01 -4.19
CA ILE A 435 -12.73 -3.61 -5.00
C ILE A 435 -13.89 -4.57 -4.76
N GLY A 436 -15.09 -4.02 -4.61
CA GLY A 436 -16.29 -4.76 -4.20
C GLY A 436 -16.45 -4.90 -2.68
N GLY A 437 -15.40 -4.62 -1.90
CA GLY A 437 -15.47 -4.51 -0.44
C GLY A 437 -16.10 -3.20 0.03
N ARG A 438 -16.11 -2.98 1.36
CA ARG A 438 -16.67 -1.76 1.97
C ARG A 438 -15.61 -0.96 2.71
N ASP A 439 -15.71 0.36 2.65
CA ASP A 439 -14.87 1.25 3.45
C ASP A 439 -15.37 1.35 4.91
N GLY A 440 -14.64 2.09 5.76
CA GLY A 440 -15.03 2.31 7.16
C GLY A 440 -16.33 3.10 7.35
N ARG A 441 -16.97 3.56 6.27
CA ARG A 441 -18.27 4.24 6.23
C ARG A 441 -19.32 3.40 5.52
N ASP A 442 -19.10 2.10 5.37
CA ASP A 442 -19.99 1.14 4.71
C ASP A 442 -20.28 1.43 3.22
N ARG A 443 -19.40 2.19 2.53
CA ARG A 443 -19.53 2.47 1.09
C ARG A 443 -18.75 1.42 0.30
N THR A 444 -19.32 0.96 -0.81
CA THR A 444 -18.65 0.01 -1.70
C THR A 444 -17.44 0.67 -2.37
N LEU A 445 -16.27 0.00 -2.31
CA LEU A 445 -15.06 0.41 -3.00
C LEU A 445 -15.17 0.04 -4.48
N SER A 446 -15.07 1.04 -5.36
CA SER A 446 -15.14 0.87 -6.82
C SER A 446 -13.75 0.94 -7.45
N ALA A 447 -13.57 0.28 -8.60
CA ALA A 447 -12.37 0.43 -9.41
C ALA A 447 -12.19 1.90 -9.82
N LEU A 448 -10.95 2.37 -9.91
CA LEU A 448 -10.57 3.77 -10.15
C LEU A 448 -11.13 4.78 -9.14
N GLY A 449 -11.87 4.30 -8.15
CA GLY A 449 -12.45 5.13 -7.08
C GLY A 449 -11.44 5.46 -5.98
N PRO A 450 -11.81 6.36 -5.06
CA PRO A 450 -11.02 6.68 -3.88
C PRO A 450 -11.02 5.53 -2.86
N GLY A 451 -10.05 5.54 -1.96
CA GLY A 451 -10.01 4.62 -0.81
C GLY A 451 -9.39 3.25 -1.08
N LEU A 452 -8.74 3.05 -2.23
CA LEU A 452 -8.01 1.82 -2.55
C LEU A 452 -6.54 1.85 -2.11
N ASP A 453 -6.00 3.02 -1.77
CA ASP A 453 -4.60 3.17 -1.39
C ASP A 453 -4.30 2.51 -0.05
N ARG A 454 -3.25 1.69 -0.05
CA ARG A 454 -2.70 1.03 1.14
C ARG A 454 -1.19 1.25 1.17
N SER A 455 -0.74 2.12 2.05
CA SER A 455 0.69 2.45 2.20
C SER A 455 1.60 1.22 2.37
N PRO A 456 1.20 0.12 3.04
CA PRO A 456 2.05 -1.06 3.16
C PRO A 456 2.09 -1.93 1.89
N ALA A 457 1.23 -1.72 0.88
CA ALA A 457 1.15 -2.60 -0.29
C ALA A 457 2.48 -2.71 -1.08
N PRO A 458 3.18 -1.61 -1.42
CA PRO A 458 4.45 -1.69 -2.14
C PRO A 458 5.53 -2.45 -1.37
N GLU A 459 5.57 -2.23 -0.07
CA GLU A 459 6.55 -2.86 0.79
C GLU A 459 6.29 -4.36 0.96
N VAL A 460 5.04 -4.76 1.18
CA VAL A 460 4.65 -6.18 1.26
C VAL A 460 4.97 -6.87 -0.07
N ARG A 461 4.60 -6.27 -1.21
CA ARG A 461 4.86 -6.81 -2.54
C ARG A 461 6.36 -7.01 -2.78
N ARG A 462 7.17 -6.00 -2.51
CA ARG A 462 8.62 -6.09 -2.64
C ARG A 462 9.20 -7.16 -1.72
N ARG A 463 8.76 -7.21 -0.45
CA ARG A 463 9.29 -8.16 0.52
C ARG A 463 8.93 -9.61 0.17
N VAL A 464 7.73 -9.85 -0.34
CA VAL A 464 7.34 -11.16 -0.89
C VAL A 464 8.32 -11.61 -1.97
N LEU A 465 8.57 -10.75 -2.96
CA LEU A 465 9.50 -11.07 -4.05
C LEU A 465 10.95 -11.27 -3.55
N GLU A 466 11.42 -10.47 -2.59
CA GLU A 466 12.75 -10.63 -1.98
C GLU A 466 12.88 -11.97 -1.24
N LEU A 467 11.86 -12.40 -0.52
CA LEU A 467 11.84 -13.71 0.14
C LEU A 467 11.88 -14.84 -0.89
N MET A 468 11.14 -14.71 -1.99
CA MET A 468 11.20 -15.65 -3.11
C MET A 468 12.58 -15.64 -3.79
N ALA A 469 13.22 -14.48 -3.92
CA ALA A 469 14.57 -14.36 -4.47
C ALA A 469 15.64 -15.01 -3.58
N GLY A 470 15.36 -15.16 -2.29
CA GLY A 470 16.19 -15.90 -1.34
C GLY A 470 16.16 -17.43 -1.49
N LEU A 471 15.21 -17.95 -2.26
CA LEU A 471 15.15 -19.37 -2.62
C LEU A 471 15.98 -19.65 -3.87
N GLU A 472 16.37 -20.93 -4.08
CA GLU A 472 17.06 -21.33 -5.30
C GLU A 472 16.19 -21.13 -6.56
N PRO A 473 16.81 -20.87 -7.71
CA PRO A 473 16.07 -20.74 -8.97
C PRO A 473 15.21 -21.98 -9.27
N GLY A 474 13.93 -21.78 -9.51
CA GLY A 474 12.96 -22.85 -9.76
C GLY A 474 12.17 -23.30 -8.54
N GLN A 475 12.52 -22.84 -7.33
CA GLN A 475 11.79 -23.16 -6.11
C GLN A 475 10.63 -22.21 -5.89
N ALA A 476 9.45 -22.76 -5.65
CA ALA A 476 8.23 -22.05 -5.27
C ALA A 476 8.06 -22.09 -3.75
N PRO A 477 7.80 -20.96 -3.07
CA PRO A 477 7.57 -20.94 -1.63
C PRO A 477 6.25 -21.60 -1.24
N ASP A 478 6.18 -22.14 -0.04
CA ASP A 478 4.90 -22.41 0.63
C ASP A 478 4.31 -21.07 1.12
N PRO A 479 3.14 -20.65 0.63
CA PRO A 479 2.53 -19.38 1.01
C PRO A 479 2.29 -19.21 2.52
N ALA A 480 2.02 -20.30 3.25
CA ALA A 480 1.78 -20.25 4.68
C ALA A 480 3.05 -19.89 5.45
N THR A 481 4.18 -20.53 5.14
CA THR A 481 5.48 -20.23 5.76
C THR A 481 6.05 -18.88 5.34
N LEU A 482 5.76 -18.45 4.11
CA LEU A 482 6.10 -17.10 3.63
C LEU A 482 5.34 -16.04 4.44
N LEU A 483 4.04 -16.25 4.67
CA LEU A 483 3.22 -15.35 5.47
C LEU A 483 3.67 -15.33 6.94
N GLU A 484 3.99 -16.50 7.53
CA GLU A 484 4.56 -16.62 8.87
C GLU A 484 5.86 -15.82 9.00
N ARG A 485 6.73 -15.93 7.98
CA ARG A 485 7.96 -15.16 7.90
C ARG A 485 7.73 -13.66 7.87
N LEU A 486 6.79 -13.18 7.06
CA LEU A 486 6.43 -11.75 6.98
C LEU A 486 5.84 -11.25 8.31
N ARG A 487 5.05 -12.07 9.00
CA ARG A 487 4.51 -11.77 10.33
C ARG A 487 5.59 -11.63 11.37
N TRP A 488 6.59 -12.51 11.31
CA TRP A 488 7.73 -12.45 12.20
C TRP A 488 8.62 -11.23 11.94
N GLU A 489 8.89 -10.91 10.67
CA GLU A 489 9.73 -9.75 10.30
C GLU A 489 9.12 -8.41 10.68
N ARG A 490 7.79 -8.32 10.65
CA ARG A 490 7.04 -7.10 11.00
C ARG A 490 5.75 -7.44 11.74
N PRO A 491 5.84 -7.73 13.02
CA PRO A 491 4.68 -8.03 13.83
C PRO A 491 3.78 -6.79 13.92
N LEU A 492 2.47 -6.99 13.79
CA LEU A 492 1.51 -5.96 14.12
C LEU A 492 1.41 -5.81 15.63
N ARG A 493 1.41 -4.58 16.10
CA ARG A 493 1.19 -4.29 17.52
C ARG A 493 -0.28 -4.55 17.85
N SER A 494 -0.58 -5.77 18.30
CA SER A 494 -1.91 -6.10 18.80
C SER A 494 -2.11 -5.46 20.17
N ALA A 495 -3.23 -4.81 20.38
CA ALA A 495 -3.67 -4.42 21.71
C ALA A 495 -4.25 -5.68 22.40
N GLY A 496 -3.38 -6.48 23.02
CA GLY A 496 -3.77 -7.59 23.88
C GLY A 496 -3.38 -9.00 23.38
N PRO A 497 -3.43 -10.00 24.27
CA PRO A 497 -3.06 -11.36 23.94
C PRO A 497 -4.00 -11.93 22.87
N ARG A 498 -3.39 -12.55 21.85
CA ARG A 498 -4.13 -13.28 20.80
C ARG A 498 -5.03 -14.34 21.43
N ARG A 499 -6.34 -14.24 21.19
CA ARG A 499 -7.19 -15.43 21.29
C ARG A 499 -6.72 -16.40 20.22
N GLU A 500 -6.37 -17.62 20.60
CA GLU A 500 -6.20 -18.72 19.66
C GLU A 500 -7.49 -18.85 18.85
N GLN A 501 -7.46 -18.33 17.60
CA GLN A 501 -8.50 -18.64 16.64
C GLN A 501 -8.17 -20.04 16.11
N PRO A 502 -9.14 -20.96 16.03
CA PRO A 502 -8.91 -22.25 15.42
C PRO A 502 -8.41 -22.05 14.00
N GLU A 503 -7.31 -22.73 13.63
CA GLU A 503 -6.79 -22.73 12.26
C GLU A 503 -7.95 -23.03 11.30
N PRO A 504 -8.18 -22.20 10.27
CA PRO A 504 -9.13 -22.56 9.23
C PRO A 504 -8.67 -23.88 8.59
N PRO A 505 -9.59 -24.78 8.25
CA PRO A 505 -9.24 -26.06 7.65
C PRO A 505 -8.41 -25.82 6.40
N ARG A 506 -7.26 -26.50 6.27
CA ARG A 506 -6.39 -26.49 5.10
C ARG A 506 -7.12 -27.15 3.93
N THR A 507 -8.06 -26.47 3.33
CA THR A 507 -8.64 -26.87 2.05
C THR A 507 -7.75 -26.29 0.96
N GLY A 508 -7.24 -27.14 0.08
CA GLY A 508 -6.37 -26.77 -1.02
C GLY A 508 -7.05 -25.95 -2.13
N VAL A 509 -7.96 -25.07 -1.76
CA VAL A 509 -8.62 -24.13 -2.64
C VAL A 509 -7.67 -22.94 -2.83
N ARG A 510 -7.26 -22.69 -4.08
CA ARG A 510 -6.54 -21.47 -4.46
C ARG A 510 -7.30 -20.25 -3.92
N PRO A 511 -6.65 -19.33 -3.21
CA PRO A 511 -7.31 -18.13 -2.74
C PRO A 511 -7.88 -17.37 -3.93
N ALA A 512 -9.16 -17.02 -3.87
CA ALA A 512 -9.79 -16.20 -4.88
C ALA A 512 -9.24 -14.76 -4.81
N TYR A 513 -8.85 -14.20 -5.95
CA TYR A 513 -8.52 -12.78 -6.05
C TYR A 513 -9.80 -11.96 -5.79
N GLY A 514 -9.72 -10.99 -4.88
CA GLY A 514 -10.89 -10.26 -4.41
C GLY A 514 -11.54 -10.94 -3.19
N GLY A 515 -12.34 -10.23 -2.50
CA GLY A 515 -13.02 -10.67 -1.27
C GLY A 515 -12.84 -9.62 -0.19
N GLY A 516 -13.96 -9.03 0.25
CA GLY A 516 -13.98 -7.93 1.21
C GLY A 516 -13.20 -8.26 2.48
N VAL A 517 -12.20 -7.45 2.78
CA VAL A 517 -11.54 -7.43 4.09
C VAL A 517 -12.24 -6.39 4.92
N ALA A 518 -12.57 -6.71 6.16
CA ALA A 518 -13.00 -5.68 7.11
C ALA A 518 -11.89 -4.62 7.17
N ALA A 519 -12.21 -3.39 6.80
CA ALA A 519 -11.24 -2.30 6.61
C ALA A 519 -10.39 -1.99 7.86
N ASN A 520 -10.74 -2.57 9.00
CA ASN A 520 -10.19 -2.29 10.33
C ASN A 520 -9.32 -3.43 10.89
N ASP A 521 -9.10 -4.54 10.15
CA ASP A 521 -8.20 -5.60 10.59
C ASP A 521 -6.88 -5.55 9.81
N PRO A 522 -5.81 -4.98 10.40
CA PRO A 522 -4.52 -4.85 9.74
C PRO A 522 -3.82 -6.19 9.48
N GLU A 523 -4.13 -7.24 10.28
CA GLU A 523 -3.58 -8.59 10.08
C GLU A 523 -4.22 -9.28 8.88
N ALA A 524 -5.55 -9.22 8.79
CA ALA A 524 -6.29 -9.71 7.63
C ALA A 524 -5.88 -8.96 6.36
N LEU A 525 -5.67 -7.65 6.44
CA LEU A 525 -5.19 -6.86 5.31
C LEU A 525 -3.79 -7.30 4.85
N ARG A 526 -2.84 -7.51 5.77
CA ARG A 526 -1.49 -7.97 5.42
C ARG A 526 -1.52 -9.34 4.76
N THR A 527 -2.30 -10.26 5.31
CA THR A 527 -2.50 -11.60 4.74
C THR A 527 -2.99 -11.48 3.30
N LYS A 528 -4.02 -10.66 3.08
CA LYS A 528 -4.56 -10.43 1.74
C LYS A 528 -3.58 -9.74 0.80
N LEU A 529 -2.84 -8.73 1.24
CA LEU A 529 -1.81 -8.09 0.43
C LEU A 529 -0.71 -9.08 0.01
N THR A 530 -0.36 -10.03 0.87
CA THR A 530 0.60 -11.10 0.54
C THR A 530 0.03 -12.05 -0.50
N GLU A 531 -1.22 -12.52 -0.31
CA GLU A 531 -1.91 -13.39 -1.26
C GLU A 531 -2.06 -12.70 -2.64
N TRP A 532 -2.48 -11.43 -2.65
CA TRP A 532 -2.61 -10.66 -3.88
C TRP A 532 -1.26 -10.41 -4.56
N ALA A 533 -0.20 -10.12 -3.81
CA ALA A 533 1.13 -9.93 -4.38
C ALA A 533 1.62 -11.18 -5.12
N LEU A 534 1.37 -12.38 -4.59
CA LEU A 534 1.70 -13.66 -5.25
C LEU A 534 0.87 -13.87 -6.52
N LEU A 535 -0.43 -13.60 -6.46
CA LEU A 535 -1.33 -13.75 -7.60
C LEU A 535 -1.04 -12.73 -8.70
N GLU A 536 -0.83 -11.47 -8.33
CA GLU A 536 -0.48 -10.38 -9.25
C GLU A 536 0.86 -10.66 -9.93
N ALA A 537 1.87 -11.14 -9.17
CA ALA A 537 3.17 -11.53 -9.73
C ALA A 537 3.05 -12.66 -10.76
N GLU A 538 2.17 -13.65 -10.53
CA GLU A 538 1.91 -14.72 -11.46
C GLU A 538 1.17 -14.21 -12.71
N MET A 539 0.12 -13.40 -12.55
CA MET A 539 -0.62 -12.81 -13.67
C MET A 539 0.26 -11.92 -14.54
N LEU A 540 1.20 -11.22 -13.94
CA LEU A 540 2.16 -10.36 -14.67
C LEU A 540 3.32 -11.14 -15.29
N GLY A 541 3.50 -12.42 -14.97
CA GLY A 541 4.65 -13.18 -15.41
C GLY A 541 5.97 -12.78 -14.72
N VAL A 542 5.91 -12.18 -13.53
CA VAL A 542 7.08 -12.01 -12.64
C VAL A 542 7.46 -13.36 -12.04
N THR A 543 6.46 -14.19 -11.79
CA THR A 543 6.60 -15.59 -11.38
C THR A 543 6.01 -16.50 -12.44
N GLY A 544 6.49 -17.75 -12.47
CA GLY A 544 5.92 -18.82 -13.29
C GLY A 544 5.78 -20.10 -12.47
N ARG A 545 4.61 -20.72 -12.48
CA ARG A 545 4.32 -21.92 -11.70
C ARG A 545 4.57 -21.73 -10.19
N GLY A 546 4.40 -20.51 -9.68
CA GLY A 546 4.60 -20.12 -8.28
C GLY A 546 6.06 -19.79 -7.91
N ALA A 547 7.04 -20.01 -8.79
CA ALA A 547 8.46 -19.67 -8.55
C ALA A 547 8.84 -18.34 -9.22
N LEU A 548 9.81 -17.63 -8.66
CA LEU A 548 10.28 -16.37 -9.19
C LEU A 548 11.14 -16.58 -10.44
N ALA A 549 10.73 -16.01 -11.57
CA ALA A 549 11.42 -16.10 -12.85
C ALA A 549 12.75 -15.32 -12.86
N THR A 550 13.63 -15.62 -13.80
CA THR A 550 14.94 -14.98 -13.95
C THR A 550 14.82 -13.47 -14.14
N HIS A 551 13.92 -13.02 -15.01
CA HIS A 551 13.64 -11.59 -15.21
C HIS A 551 12.93 -10.97 -14.00
N GLY A 552 12.12 -11.74 -13.24
CA GLY A 552 11.54 -11.32 -11.98
C GLY A 552 12.59 -11.11 -10.88
N ARG A 553 13.64 -11.95 -10.82
CA ARG A 553 14.78 -11.75 -9.90
C ARG A 553 15.56 -10.48 -10.22
N ALA A 554 15.75 -10.16 -11.49
CA ALA A 554 16.42 -8.95 -11.95
C ALA A 554 15.69 -7.67 -11.54
N LEU A 555 14.37 -7.72 -11.37
CA LEU A 555 13.55 -6.61 -10.88
C LEU A 555 14.00 -6.12 -9.48
N LEU A 556 14.56 -7.01 -8.66
CA LEU A 556 15.04 -6.73 -7.29
C LEU A 556 16.52 -6.36 -7.23
N GLY A 557 17.33 -6.76 -8.22
CA GLY A 557 18.79 -6.83 -8.13
C GLY A 557 19.57 -5.53 -8.35
N ALA A 558 18.95 -4.38 -8.59
CA ALA A 558 19.67 -3.16 -8.99
C ALA A 558 20.10 -2.22 -7.85
N GLU A 559 19.65 -2.44 -6.61
CA GLU A 559 19.98 -1.52 -5.50
C GLU A 559 21.33 -1.85 -4.80
N GLY A 560 21.83 -3.09 -4.92
CA GLY A 560 23.09 -3.51 -4.28
C GLY A 560 24.36 -3.35 -5.14
N ARG A 561 24.25 -3.03 -6.43
CA ARG A 561 25.38 -2.95 -7.35
C ARG A 561 25.72 -1.56 -7.89
N ALA A 562 24.95 -0.54 -7.56
CA ALA A 562 25.15 0.83 -8.07
C ALA A 562 26.25 1.64 -7.35
N GLU A 563 26.95 1.09 -6.36
CA GLU A 563 28.01 1.80 -5.63
C GLU A 563 29.36 1.85 -6.38
N GLY A 564 29.49 1.23 -7.55
CA GLY A 564 30.76 1.12 -8.28
C GLY A 564 30.79 1.55 -9.75
N ALA A 565 29.67 1.90 -10.35
CA ALA A 565 29.64 2.33 -11.76
C ALA A 565 29.46 3.84 -11.88
N GLY A 566 30.41 4.49 -12.59
CA GLY A 566 30.49 5.93 -12.78
C GLY A 566 29.18 6.56 -13.28
N ALA A 567 28.97 7.79 -12.85
CA ALA A 567 27.81 8.63 -13.09
C ALA A 567 27.48 8.85 -14.58
N GLY A 568 26.71 7.96 -15.16
CA GLY A 568 26.01 8.16 -16.42
C GLY A 568 24.56 8.54 -16.14
N THR A 569 24.06 9.56 -16.77
CA THR A 569 22.89 10.38 -16.50
C THR A 569 21.49 9.75 -16.78
N ALA A 570 21.34 8.43 -16.71
CA ALA A 570 20.01 7.81 -16.81
C ALA A 570 19.36 7.66 -15.41
N PRO A 571 18.06 7.92 -15.22
CA PRO A 571 17.39 7.65 -13.96
C PRO A 571 17.46 6.15 -13.64
N ALA A 572 17.76 5.82 -12.39
CA ALA A 572 17.98 4.44 -11.93
C ALA A 572 16.84 3.45 -12.27
N GLY A 573 15.61 3.94 -12.48
CA GLY A 573 14.45 3.18 -12.94
C GLY A 573 14.60 2.67 -14.37
N SER A 574 15.01 3.54 -15.31
CA SER A 574 15.11 3.17 -16.74
C SER A 574 16.20 2.12 -17.00
N ALA A 575 17.31 2.12 -16.23
CA ALA A 575 18.36 1.12 -16.36
C ALA A 575 17.87 -0.28 -15.89
N ARG A 576 17.06 -0.34 -14.85
CA ARG A 576 16.46 -1.59 -14.34
C ARG A 576 15.46 -2.15 -15.35
N ALA A 577 14.53 -1.30 -15.85
CA ALA A 577 13.56 -1.68 -16.86
C ALA A 577 14.22 -2.28 -18.10
N ALA A 578 15.32 -1.69 -18.58
CA ALA A 578 16.07 -2.19 -19.72
C ALA A 578 16.67 -3.60 -19.46
N VAL A 579 17.25 -3.85 -18.27
CA VAL A 579 17.78 -5.17 -17.92
C VAL A 579 16.68 -6.22 -17.85
N VAL A 580 15.57 -5.89 -17.22
CA VAL A 580 14.43 -6.80 -17.06
C VAL A 580 13.80 -7.11 -18.41
N ALA A 581 13.63 -6.11 -19.28
CA ALA A 581 13.14 -6.27 -20.65
C ALA A 581 14.08 -7.15 -21.49
N ALA A 582 15.40 -6.94 -21.40
CA ALA A 582 16.37 -7.75 -22.13
C ALA A 582 16.37 -9.22 -21.72
N LEU A 583 16.06 -9.54 -20.45
CA LEU A 583 15.91 -10.94 -19.98
C LEU A 583 14.59 -11.58 -20.40
N LEU A 584 13.52 -10.81 -20.52
CA LEU A 584 12.22 -11.30 -20.95
C LEU A 584 12.14 -11.47 -22.48
N ALA A 585 12.77 -10.60 -23.26
CA ALA A 585 12.64 -10.56 -24.71
C ALA A 585 12.86 -11.92 -25.40
N PRO A 586 13.87 -12.75 -25.03
CA PRO A 586 14.06 -14.07 -25.64
C PRO A 586 12.96 -15.10 -25.32
N LEU A 587 12.13 -14.83 -24.29
CA LEU A 587 11.04 -15.72 -23.85
C LEU A 587 9.71 -15.39 -24.54
N LEU A 588 9.63 -14.25 -25.20
CA LEU A 588 8.45 -13.84 -25.95
C LEU A 588 8.56 -14.34 -27.38
N PRO A 589 7.45 -14.76 -28.01
CA PRO A 589 7.46 -15.15 -29.40
C PRO A 589 7.76 -13.93 -30.29
N GLU A 590 8.55 -14.17 -31.35
CA GLU A 590 8.81 -13.13 -32.35
C GLU A 590 7.52 -12.81 -33.11
N PRO A 591 7.19 -11.50 -33.28
CA PRO A 591 6.03 -11.11 -34.05
C PRO A 591 6.13 -11.54 -35.51
N LEU A 592 5.04 -12.13 -36.04
CA LEU A 592 4.95 -12.63 -37.40
C LEU A 592 4.51 -11.52 -38.35
N ASP A 593 5.08 -11.52 -39.56
CA ASP A 593 4.74 -10.60 -40.67
C ASP A 593 3.69 -11.18 -41.64
N HIS A 594 3.11 -12.34 -41.29
CA HIS A 594 2.22 -13.10 -42.17
C HIS A 594 1.10 -13.84 -41.42
N VAL A 595 0.09 -14.18 -42.16
CA VAL A 595 -1.06 -15.04 -41.76
C VAL A 595 -1.24 -16.18 -42.73
N LEU A 596 -2.07 -17.16 -42.36
CA LEU A 596 -2.50 -18.29 -43.23
C LEU A 596 -3.96 -18.07 -43.61
N LEU A 597 -4.24 -17.76 -44.85
CA LEU A 597 -5.61 -17.61 -45.35
C LEU A 597 -6.22 -18.97 -45.66
N GLN A 598 -7.50 -19.14 -45.32
CA GLN A 598 -8.28 -20.35 -45.52
C GLN A 598 -9.50 -20.09 -46.43
N ALA A 599 -9.98 -21.15 -47.09
CA ALA A 599 -11.07 -21.02 -48.06
C ALA A 599 -12.43 -20.69 -47.44
N ASP A 600 -12.57 -20.89 -46.13
CA ASP A 600 -13.77 -20.59 -45.33
C ASP A 600 -13.87 -19.13 -44.90
N LEU A 601 -13.12 -18.22 -45.53
CA LEU A 601 -13.04 -16.79 -45.17
C LEU A 601 -12.43 -16.55 -43.81
N THR A 602 -11.45 -17.34 -43.40
CA THR A 602 -10.68 -17.09 -42.20
C THR A 602 -9.20 -16.85 -42.50
N ALA A 603 -8.55 -16.12 -41.58
CA ALA A 603 -7.10 -16.00 -41.53
C ALA A 603 -6.60 -16.47 -40.15
N VAL A 604 -5.62 -17.37 -40.16
CA VAL A 604 -5.00 -17.86 -38.95
C VAL A 604 -3.64 -17.19 -38.74
N ALA A 605 -3.48 -16.52 -37.64
CA ALA A 605 -2.19 -16.03 -37.15
C ALA A 605 -1.64 -17.03 -36.14
N PRO A 606 -0.57 -17.77 -36.47
CA PRO A 606 -0.03 -18.81 -35.58
C PRO A 606 0.79 -18.27 -34.41
N GLY A 607 0.83 -16.94 -34.24
CA GLY A 607 1.50 -16.22 -33.18
C GLY A 607 1.16 -14.72 -33.24
N PRO A 608 1.76 -13.91 -32.37
CA PRO A 608 1.55 -12.46 -32.37
C PRO A 608 1.99 -11.89 -33.73
N LEU A 609 1.21 -10.97 -34.27
CA LEU A 609 1.51 -10.31 -35.54
C LEU A 609 2.33 -9.03 -35.30
N VAL A 610 3.18 -8.69 -36.28
CA VAL A 610 3.76 -7.34 -36.33
C VAL A 610 2.64 -6.30 -36.37
N ARG A 611 2.80 -5.22 -35.64
CA ARG A 611 1.74 -4.23 -35.40
C ARG A 611 1.06 -3.71 -36.68
N PRO A 612 1.76 -3.28 -37.72
CA PRO A 612 1.07 -2.80 -38.93
C PRO A 612 0.15 -3.83 -39.57
N LEU A 613 0.53 -5.12 -39.49
CA LEU A 613 -0.28 -6.21 -39.99
C LEU A 613 -1.48 -6.47 -39.08
N ALA A 614 -1.27 -6.48 -37.76
CA ALA A 614 -2.35 -6.66 -36.78
C ALA A 614 -3.42 -5.57 -36.88
N GLU A 615 -3.00 -4.28 -36.99
CA GLU A 615 -3.91 -3.15 -37.15
C GLU A 615 -4.70 -3.22 -38.48
N ALA A 616 -4.01 -3.47 -39.58
CA ALA A 616 -4.66 -3.58 -40.87
C ALA A 616 -5.63 -4.78 -40.93
N LEU A 617 -5.25 -5.91 -40.36
CA LEU A 617 -6.08 -7.09 -40.30
C LEU A 617 -7.27 -6.91 -39.35
N GLY A 618 -7.10 -6.21 -38.23
CA GLY A 618 -8.18 -5.89 -37.27
C GLY A 618 -9.26 -4.97 -37.87
N VAL A 619 -8.91 -4.14 -38.87
CA VAL A 619 -9.89 -3.37 -39.66
C VAL A 619 -10.58 -4.27 -40.70
N LEU A 620 -9.83 -5.17 -41.36
CA LEU A 620 -10.30 -5.96 -42.51
C LEU A 620 -11.06 -7.24 -42.09
N ALA A 621 -10.84 -7.75 -40.88
CA ALA A 621 -11.45 -8.99 -40.40
C ALA A 621 -11.84 -8.87 -38.92
N ASP A 622 -12.78 -9.68 -38.48
CA ASP A 622 -13.22 -9.76 -37.08
C ASP A 622 -12.49 -10.91 -36.37
N VAL A 623 -12.07 -10.74 -35.12
CA VAL A 623 -11.45 -11.82 -34.34
C VAL A 623 -12.53 -12.84 -33.98
N GLU A 624 -12.40 -14.07 -34.44
CA GLU A 624 -13.32 -15.15 -34.17
C GLU A 624 -12.92 -15.97 -32.96
N SER A 625 -11.63 -16.23 -32.79
CA SER A 625 -11.11 -16.91 -31.59
C SER A 625 -9.68 -16.48 -31.27
N LYS A 626 -9.35 -16.51 -29.98
CA LYS A 626 -8.02 -16.24 -29.42
C LYS A 626 -7.54 -17.48 -28.68
N GLY A 627 -6.29 -17.89 -28.88
CA GLY A 627 -5.70 -19.04 -28.20
C GLY A 627 -4.24 -19.20 -28.59
N GLY A 628 -3.77 -20.41 -28.80
CA GLY A 628 -2.42 -20.68 -29.34
C GLY A 628 -2.19 -20.12 -30.75
N ALA A 629 -3.27 -19.83 -31.47
CA ALA A 629 -3.32 -19.05 -32.70
C ALA A 629 -4.55 -18.13 -32.64
N THR A 630 -4.47 -16.94 -33.27
CA THR A 630 -5.62 -16.06 -33.42
C THR A 630 -6.28 -16.29 -34.76
N VAL A 631 -7.58 -16.57 -34.78
CA VAL A 631 -8.38 -16.73 -36.00
C VAL A 631 -9.16 -15.45 -36.26
N TYR A 632 -9.02 -14.92 -37.45
CA TYR A 632 -9.75 -13.79 -37.97
C TYR A 632 -10.74 -14.26 -39.03
N ARG A 633 -11.96 -13.72 -39.04
CA ARG A 633 -13.00 -13.97 -40.00
C ARG A 633 -13.29 -12.78 -40.87
N PHE A 634 -13.23 -12.95 -42.18
CA PHE A 634 -13.64 -11.94 -43.13
C PHE A 634 -15.15 -12.00 -43.35
N THR A 635 -15.80 -10.88 -43.16
CA THR A 635 -17.25 -10.70 -43.36
C THR A 635 -17.52 -9.54 -44.31
N PRO A 636 -18.71 -9.45 -44.94
CA PRO A 636 -19.04 -8.27 -45.72
C PRO A 636 -18.97 -6.96 -44.91
N GLY A 637 -19.23 -7.06 -43.61
CA GLY A 637 -19.14 -5.93 -42.68
C GLY A 637 -17.70 -5.50 -42.44
N SER A 638 -16.79 -6.43 -42.21
CA SER A 638 -15.39 -6.12 -41.97
C SER A 638 -14.69 -5.60 -43.23
N VAL A 639 -14.96 -6.17 -44.38
CA VAL A 639 -14.46 -5.64 -45.68
C VAL A 639 -14.98 -4.21 -45.93
N ARG A 640 -16.28 -3.94 -45.67
CA ARG A 640 -16.80 -2.58 -45.79
C ARG A 640 -16.09 -1.62 -44.84
N ARG A 641 -15.83 -2.00 -43.60
CA ARG A 641 -15.07 -1.22 -42.62
C ARG A 641 -13.67 -0.83 -43.15
N ALA A 642 -12.99 -1.75 -43.83
CA ALA A 642 -11.71 -1.47 -44.47
C ALA A 642 -11.82 -0.47 -45.63
N LEU A 643 -12.87 -0.55 -46.44
CA LEU A 643 -13.16 0.40 -47.51
C LEU A 643 -13.56 1.79 -46.95
N ASP A 644 -14.37 1.81 -45.85
CA ASP A 644 -14.73 3.07 -45.14
C ASP A 644 -13.49 3.73 -44.51
N ALA A 645 -12.46 2.93 -44.13
CA ALA A 645 -11.16 3.42 -43.68
C ALA A 645 -10.25 3.92 -44.83
N GLY A 646 -10.78 4.03 -46.05
CA GLY A 646 -10.07 4.58 -47.24
C GLY A 646 -9.21 3.60 -48.01
N ARG A 647 -9.28 2.31 -47.74
CA ARG A 647 -8.59 1.26 -48.50
C ARG A 647 -9.35 0.95 -49.78
N SER A 648 -8.67 0.85 -50.92
CA SER A 648 -9.28 0.37 -52.17
C SER A 648 -9.25 -1.16 -52.22
N ALA A 649 -10.10 -1.77 -53.04
CA ALA A 649 -10.08 -3.24 -53.27
C ALA A 649 -8.70 -3.71 -53.74
N THR A 650 -8.04 -2.95 -54.63
CA THR A 650 -6.71 -3.24 -55.14
C THR A 650 -5.66 -3.27 -54.02
N GLU A 651 -5.74 -2.31 -53.06
CA GLU A 651 -4.85 -2.30 -51.90
C GLU A 651 -5.10 -3.44 -50.97
N LEU A 652 -6.37 -3.82 -50.77
CA LEU A 652 -6.74 -4.98 -49.94
C LEU A 652 -6.21 -6.28 -50.52
N HIS A 653 -6.33 -6.49 -51.87
CA HIS A 653 -5.74 -7.64 -52.53
C HIS A 653 -4.22 -7.65 -52.41
N ALA A 654 -3.54 -6.51 -52.69
CA ALA A 654 -2.10 -6.40 -52.58
C ALA A 654 -1.61 -6.62 -51.13
N PHE A 655 -2.39 -6.20 -50.15
CA PHE A 655 -2.10 -6.42 -48.75
C PHE A 655 -2.18 -7.91 -48.38
N LEU A 656 -3.24 -8.59 -48.79
CA LEU A 656 -3.41 -10.05 -48.57
C LEU A 656 -2.35 -10.86 -49.25
N ASP A 657 -2.03 -10.55 -50.50
CA ASP A 657 -0.96 -11.23 -51.26
C ASP A 657 0.41 -11.08 -50.59
N ARG A 658 0.70 -9.89 -50.05
CA ARG A 658 1.98 -9.62 -49.41
C ARG A 658 2.13 -10.36 -48.07
N HIS A 659 1.05 -10.44 -47.30
CA HIS A 659 1.09 -10.90 -45.91
C HIS A 659 0.51 -12.33 -45.73
N SER A 660 0.10 -13.00 -46.79
CA SER A 660 -0.33 -14.39 -46.72
C SER A 660 0.78 -15.37 -47.13
N ARG A 661 0.96 -16.42 -46.36
CA ARG A 661 1.82 -17.58 -46.73
C ARG A 661 1.08 -18.61 -47.58
N THR A 662 -0.25 -18.53 -47.61
CA THR A 662 -1.10 -19.35 -48.47
C THR A 662 -1.63 -18.51 -49.64
N PRO A 663 -1.95 -19.08 -50.82
CA PRO A 663 -2.59 -18.30 -51.87
C PRO A 663 -3.90 -17.70 -51.39
N VAL A 664 -4.21 -16.47 -51.83
CA VAL A 664 -5.47 -15.83 -51.48
C VAL A 664 -6.63 -16.63 -52.02
N PRO A 665 -7.54 -17.11 -51.16
CA PRO A 665 -8.67 -17.95 -51.61
C PRO A 665 -9.65 -17.17 -52.48
N GLN A 666 -10.11 -17.81 -53.57
CA GLN A 666 -11.05 -17.21 -54.50
C GLN A 666 -12.35 -16.68 -53.85
N PRO A 667 -12.95 -17.35 -52.82
CA PRO A 667 -14.10 -16.80 -52.11
C PRO A 667 -13.83 -15.44 -51.43
N LEU A 668 -12.59 -15.24 -50.92
CA LEU A 668 -12.21 -13.99 -50.29
C LEU A 668 -12.03 -12.86 -51.32
N THR A 669 -11.43 -13.21 -52.48
CA THR A 669 -11.32 -12.26 -53.62
C THR A 669 -12.71 -11.79 -54.03
N TYR A 670 -13.66 -12.71 -54.23
CA TYR A 670 -15.03 -12.38 -54.61
C TYR A 670 -15.75 -11.57 -53.54
N LEU A 671 -15.54 -11.85 -52.28
CA LEU A 671 -16.11 -11.08 -51.17
C LEU A 671 -15.67 -9.63 -51.23
N ILE A 672 -14.36 -9.37 -51.39
CA ILE A 672 -13.79 -8.04 -51.45
C ILE A 672 -14.32 -7.28 -52.66
N ASP A 673 -14.32 -7.92 -53.84
CA ASP A 673 -14.79 -7.28 -55.08
C ASP A 673 -16.30 -6.97 -55.08
N ASP A 674 -17.10 -7.88 -54.49
CA ASP A 674 -18.56 -7.65 -54.43
C ASP A 674 -18.91 -6.50 -53.43
N VAL A 675 -18.26 -6.48 -52.25
CA VAL A 675 -18.45 -5.38 -51.31
C VAL A 675 -17.92 -4.07 -51.88
N ALA A 676 -16.76 -4.05 -52.53
CA ALA A 676 -16.21 -2.85 -53.15
C ALA A 676 -17.08 -2.29 -54.30
N ARG A 677 -17.68 -3.19 -55.10
CA ARG A 677 -18.60 -2.79 -56.17
C ARG A 677 -19.82 -2.04 -55.63
N ARG A 678 -20.29 -2.42 -54.43
CA ARG A 678 -21.44 -1.81 -53.78
C ARG A 678 -21.06 -0.62 -52.91
N HIS A 679 -19.80 -0.50 -52.53
CA HIS A 679 -19.29 0.55 -51.65
C HIS A 679 -19.28 1.88 -52.40
N GLY A 680 -19.76 2.94 -51.77
CA GLY A 680 -19.77 4.30 -52.33
C GLY A 680 -20.84 4.58 -53.40
N LEU A 681 -21.69 3.59 -53.69
CA LEU A 681 -22.87 3.88 -54.56
C LEU A 681 -23.86 4.85 -53.87
N LEU A 682 -23.88 4.81 -52.52
CA LEU A 682 -24.64 5.76 -51.72
C LEU A 682 -23.69 6.72 -51.01
N ARG A 683 -23.90 8.02 -51.18
CA ARG A 683 -23.10 9.06 -50.52
C ARG A 683 -23.99 9.88 -49.60
N VAL A 684 -23.53 10.02 -48.33
CA VAL A 684 -24.24 10.78 -47.31
C VAL A 684 -23.41 12.02 -46.96
N GLY A 685 -23.98 13.20 -47.15
CA GLY A 685 -23.36 14.47 -46.85
C GLY A 685 -24.09 15.23 -45.75
N ALA A 686 -23.40 16.13 -45.09
CA ALA A 686 -23.95 16.90 -44.02
C ALA A 686 -24.53 18.22 -44.44
N ALA A 687 -25.80 18.46 -44.14
CA ALA A 687 -26.27 19.85 -44.13
C ALA A 687 -27.69 19.98 -43.67
N SER A 688 -28.36 19.26 -43.48
CA SER A 688 -29.42 18.41 -43.06
C SER A 688 -29.01 17.23 -43.78
N SER A 689 -28.58 16.22 -43.55
CA SER A 689 -27.93 15.13 -44.28
C SER A 689 -28.66 14.75 -45.57
N TYR A 690 -27.94 14.35 -46.59
CA TYR A 690 -28.53 13.89 -47.86
C TYR A 690 -27.95 12.57 -48.28
N VAL A 691 -28.65 11.84 -49.11
CA VAL A 691 -28.16 10.63 -49.80
C VAL A 691 -28.12 10.92 -51.28
N ARG A 692 -26.99 10.74 -51.91
CA ARG A 692 -26.84 10.84 -53.38
C ARG A 692 -26.52 9.46 -53.94
N CYS A 693 -27.23 9.05 -54.98
CA CYS A 693 -26.94 7.80 -55.69
C CYS A 693 -27.23 8.03 -57.20
N ASP A 694 -26.28 7.64 -58.06
CA ASP A 694 -26.42 7.77 -59.49
C ASP A 694 -27.39 6.73 -60.08
N ASP A 695 -27.70 5.68 -59.28
CA ASP A 695 -28.75 4.70 -59.61
C ASP A 695 -30.06 5.04 -58.88
N GLU A 696 -31.02 5.50 -59.64
CA GLU A 696 -32.33 5.92 -59.13
C GLU A 696 -33.12 4.75 -58.51
N SER A 697 -32.93 3.53 -59.00
CA SER A 697 -33.62 2.34 -58.52
C SER A 697 -33.20 1.98 -57.08
N VAL A 698 -32.01 2.26 -56.67
CA VAL A 698 -31.49 2.07 -55.31
C VAL A 698 -32.15 3.06 -54.35
N LEU A 699 -32.35 4.31 -54.79
CA LEU A 699 -33.03 5.31 -53.97
C LEU A 699 -34.54 5.00 -53.82
N ASP A 700 -35.16 4.42 -54.86
CA ASP A 700 -36.56 3.97 -54.81
C ASP A 700 -36.71 2.80 -53.83
N GLU A 701 -35.78 1.84 -53.81
CA GLU A 701 -35.73 0.73 -52.85
C GLU A 701 -35.59 1.26 -51.41
N ILE A 702 -34.73 2.22 -51.17
CA ILE A 702 -34.57 2.85 -49.84
C ILE A 702 -35.85 3.52 -49.41
N LEU A 703 -36.49 4.30 -50.28
CA LEU A 703 -37.72 5.02 -49.96
C LEU A 703 -38.91 4.09 -49.72
N ALA A 704 -38.91 2.93 -50.34
CA ALA A 704 -39.95 1.92 -50.20
C ALA A 704 -39.81 1.10 -48.89
N ASP A 705 -38.63 1.07 -48.25
CA ASP A 705 -38.40 0.33 -46.99
C ASP A 705 -39.11 1.02 -45.83
N ARG A 706 -39.89 0.24 -45.06
CA ARG A 706 -40.60 0.75 -43.89
C ARG A 706 -39.68 1.35 -42.84
N ARG A 707 -38.44 0.89 -42.73
CA ARG A 707 -37.41 1.36 -41.80
C ARG A 707 -36.95 2.77 -42.13
N ALA A 708 -37.01 3.17 -43.39
CA ALA A 708 -36.68 4.52 -43.86
C ALA A 708 -37.61 5.61 -43.28
N THR A 709 -38.81 5.23 -42.81
CA THR A 709 -39.77 6.20 -42.20
C THR A 709 -39.14 6.87 -40.95
N ALA A 710 -38.32 6.17 -40.18
CA ALA A 710 -37.65 6.70 -38.99
C ALA A 710 -36.58 7.78 -39.35
N LEU A 711 -36.02 7.69 -40.54
CA LEU A 711 -34.97 8.61 -41.02
C LEU A 711 -35.59 9.87 -41.70
N ARG A 712 -36.90 9.92 -41.87
CA ARG A 712 -37.66 11.03 -42.49
C ARG A 712 -37.05 11.44 -43.84
N LEU A 713 -36.88 10.44 -44.70
CA LEU A 713 -36.28 10.63 -46.04
C LEU A 713 -37.24 11.35 -46.99
N ARG A 714 -36.74 12.31 -47.73
CA ARG A 714 -37.46 13.01 -48.78
C ARG A 714 -36.63 13.13 -50.05
N ARG A 715 -37.09 12.64 -51.20
CA ARG A 715 -36.44 12.81 -52.47
C ARG A 715 -36.34 14.29 -52.83
N LEU A 716 -35.17 14.78 -53.17
CA LEU A 716 -34.94 16.15 -53.63
C LEU A 716 -34.69 16.20 -55.14
N ALA A 717 -34.07 15.19 -55.71
CA ALA A 717 -33.82 15.02 -57.14
C ALA A 717 -33.86 13.51 -57.45
N PRO A 718 -33.88 13.11 -58.75
CA PRO A 718 -33.81 11.69 -59.10
C PRO A 718 -32.70 10.93 -58.41
N THR A 719 -31.54 11.55 -58.24
CA THR A 719 -30.33 11.00 -57.67
C THR A 719 -30.05 11.44 -56.22
N VAL A 720 -30.92 12.24 -55.58
CA VAL A 720 -30.66 12.81 -54.23
C VAL A 720 -31.88 12.70 -53.35
N VAL A 721 -31.67 12.18 -52.13
CA VAL A 721 -32.71 12.12 -51.05
C VAL A 721 -32.16 12.87 -49.83
N ALA A 722 -32.91 13.82 -49.30
CA ALA A 722 -32.61 14.48 -48.03
C ALA A 722 -33.15 13.70 -46.84
N ALA A 723 -32.41 13.73 -45.75
CA ALA A 723 -32.83 13.19 -44.45
C ALA A 723 -32.81 14.26 -43.35
N GLN A 724 -33.69 14.14 -42.37
CA GLN A 724 -33.72 15.01 -41.19
C GLN A 724 -32.84 14.44 -40.05
N ALA A 725 -32.37 13.20 -40.19
CA ALA A 725 -31.41 12.59 -39.29
C ALA A 725 -30.01 13.15 -39.49
N ASP A 726 -29.20 13.21 -38.49
CA ASP A 726 -27.77 13.54 -38.61
C ASP A 726 -27.03 12.51 -39.51
N PRO A 727 -25.85 12.85 -40.06
CA PRO A 727 -25.17 11.97 -41.02
C PRO A 727 -24.86 10.59 -40.46
N ARG A 728 -24.50 10.49 -39.15
CA ARG A 728 -24.16 9.23 -38.51
C ARG A 728 -25.39 8.31 -38.38
N THR A 729 -26.49 8.85 -37.87
CA THR A 729 -27.76 8.12 -37.75
C THR A 729 -28.31 7.71 -39.12
N LEU A 730 -28.12 8.54 -40.17
CA LEU A 730 -28.52 8.18 -41.53
C LEU A 730 -27.66 7.04 -42.10
N ILE A 731 -26.33 7.09 -41.90
CA ILE A 731 -25.42 6.03 -42.37
C ILE A 731 -25.77 4.69 -41.67
N GLU A 732 -25.98 4.72 -40.36
CA GLU A 732 -26.34 3.53 -39.56
C GLU A 732 -27.69 2.97 -39.98
N GLY A 733 -28.68 3.81 -40.22
CA GLY A 733 -30.02 3.42 -40.69
C GLY A 733 -29.96 2.78 -42.07
N LEU A 734 -29.22 3.36 -43.02
CA LEU A 734 -29.02 2.77 -44.35
C LEU A 734 -28.27 1.43 -44.29
N ARG A 735 -27.26 1.29 -43.43
CA ARG A 735 -26.56 0.03 -43.18
C ARG A 735 -27.47 -1.05 -42.60
N ALA A 736 -28.34 -0.68 -41.65
CA ALA A 736 -29.34 -1.61 -41.08
C ALA A 736 -30.35 -2.11 -42.13
N MET A 737 -30.62 -1.33 -43.21
CA MET A 737 -31.42 -1.73 -44.35
C MET A 737 -30.70 -2.58 -45.38
N GLY A 738 -29.34 -2.77 -45.22
CA GLY A 738 -28.50 -3.60 -46.09
C GLY A 738 -27.73 -2.83 -47.17
N PHE A 739 -27.78 -1.50 -47.14
CA PHE A 739 -27.03 -0.66 -48.06
C PHE A 739 -25.62 -0.34 -47.55
N ALA A 740 -24.72 0.13 -48.41
CA ALA A 740 -23.33 0.43 -48.07
C ALA A 740 -23.02 1.93 -48.39
N PRO A 741 -23.56 2.87 -47.58
CA PRO A 741 -23.32 4.29 -47.77
C PRO A 741 -21.88 4.67 -47.37
N ALA A 742 -21.28 5.56 -48.14
CA ALA A 742 -20.05 6.28 -47.78
C ALA A 742 -20.38 7.73 -47.38
N ALA A 743 -19.63 8.32 -46.46
CA ALA A 743 -19.75 9.73 -46.12
C ALA A 743 -19.09 10.57 -47.22
N GLU A 744 -19.72 11.72 -47.54
CA GLU A 744 -19.22 12.69 -48.55
C GLU A 744 -18.87 14.03 -47.86
N SER A 745 -17.71 14.61 -48.18
CA SER A 745 -17.30 15.94 -47.70
C SER A 745 -18.13 17.06 -48.41
N ALA A 746 -18.00 18.31 -47.94
CA ALA A 746 -18.63 19.46 -48.56
C ALA A 746 -18.13 19.72 -49.99
N GLU A 747 -16.95 19.23 -50.32
CA GLU A 747 -16.31 19.33 -51.64
C GLU A 747 -16.70 18.20 -52.59
N GLY A 748 -17.45 17.20 -52.11
CA GLY A 748 -17.94 16.05 -52.90
C GLY A 748 -17.04 14.86 -52.88
N ASP A 749 -15.98 14.86 -52.05
CA ASP A 749 -15.07 13.72 -51.88
C ASP A 749 -15.63 12.76 -50.81
N VAL A 750 -15.35 11.46 -50.96
CA VAL A 750 -15.73 10.42 -49.97
C VAL A 750 -14.92 10.66 -48.70
N MET A 751 -15.61 10.98 -47.61
CA MET A 751 -14.97 11.11 -46.28
C MET A 751 -14.51 9.75 -45.79
N ILE A 752 -13.20 9.67 -45.52
CA ILE A 752 -12.61 8.49 -44.87
C ILE A 752 -12.92 8.54 -43.38
N ALA A 753 -13.78 7.64 -42.91
CA ALA A 753 -14.03 7.49 -41.47
C ALA A 753 -12.79 6.82 -40.84
N ARG A 754 -11.86 7.64 -40.33
CA ARG A 754 -10.79 7.11 -39.47
C ARG A 754 -11.42 6.76 -38.12
N PRO A 755 -11.06 5.60 -37.52
CA PRO A 755 -11.39 5.36 -36.13
C PRO A 755 -10.84 6.50 -35.29
N HIS A 756 -11.69 7.28 -34.68
CA HIS A 756 -11.27 8.37 -33.82
C HIS A 756 -10.77 7.74 -32.52
N ALA A 757 -9.45 7.74 -32.36
CA ALA A 757 -8.84 7.48 -31.08
C ALA A 757 -9.20 8.63 -30.12
N HIS A 758 -10.15 8.40 -29.20
CA HIS A 758 -10.44 9.36 -28.15
C HIS A 758 -9.30 9.32 -27.15
N ARG A 759 -8.63 10.47 -26.97
CA ARG A 759 -7.53 10.60 -26.00
C ARG A 759 -7.89 11.65 -24.96
N THR A 760 -7.55 11.39 -23.72
CA THR A 760 -7.61 12.37 -22.65
C THR A 760 -6.51 13.41 -22.81
N PRO A 761 -6.64 14.60 -22.20
CA PRO A 761 -5.51 15.54 -22.11
C PRO A 761 -4.30 14.85 -21.44
N PRO A 762 -3.05 15.21 -21.85
CA PRO A 762 -1.86 14.64 -21.22
C PRO A 762 -1.89 14.89 -19.71
N ARG A 763 -1.63 13.86 -18.94
CA ARG A 763 -1.53 14.00 -17.47
C ARG A 763 -0.41 14.98 -17.17
N THR A 764 -0.75 16.12 -16.58
CA THR A 764 0.27 16.94 -15.93
C THR A 764 0.98 16.01 -14.93
N PRO A 765 2.30 15.80 -15.00
CA PRO A 765 2.98 14.95 -14.06
C PRO A 765 2.68 15.52 -12.67
N SER A 766 1.81 14.88 -11.92
CA SER A 766 1.70 15.09 -10.49
C SER A 766 3.15 15.09 -10.04
N ARG A 767 3.60 16.16 -9.39
CA ARG A 767 4.86 16.14 -8.67
C ARG A 767 4.76 14.98 -7.71
N ARG A 768 4.97 13.77 -8.23
CA ARG A 768 5.30 12.63 -7.39
C ARG A 768 6.35 13.20 -6.47
N ALA A 769 6.06 13.23 -5.19
CA ALA A 769 7.09 13.27 -4.21
C ALA A 769 8.04 12.17 -4.64
N THR A 770 8.97 12.54 -5.52
CA THR A 770 10.09 11.71 -5.82
C THR A 770 10.65 11.43 -4.45
N HIS A 771 10.45 10.23 -3.93
CA HIS A 771 11.36 9.66 -2.98
C HIS A 771 12.71 9.78 -3.68
N ARG A 772 13.29 10.95 -3.49
CA ARG A 772 14.62 11.26 -3.92
C ARG A 772 15.42 10.17 -3.26
N ALA A 773 15.89 9.23 -4.08
CA ALA A 773 16.87 8.25 -3.64
C ALA A 773 17.84 8.99 -2.75
N PRO A 774 18.24 8.47 -1.60
CA PRO A 774 19.11 9.17 -0.68
C PRO A 774 20.34 9.60 -1.46
N ARG A 775 20.37 10.87 -1.84
CA ARG A 775 21.58 11.51 -2.36
C ARG A 775 22.63 11.23 -1.32
N ALA A 776 23.75 10.64 -1.76
CA ALA A 776 24.85 10.14 -0.95
C ALA A 776 24.87 10.75 0.46
N LEU A 777 24.60 9.92 1.48
CA LEU A 777 24.58 10.28 2.90
C LEU A 777 25.87 10.99 3.38
N ALA A 778 26.93 10.98 2.54
CA ALA A 778 28.20 11.63 2.79
C ALA A 778 28.10 13.15 2.99
N ALA A 779 27.22 13.85 2.24
CA ALA A 779 27.13 15.31 2.35
C ALA A 779 26.40 15.80 3.63
N PRO A 780 25.25 15.21 4.04
CA PRO A 780 24.63 15.54 5.34
C PRO A 780 25.46 15.07 6.52
N LEU A 781 26.16 13.94 6.44
CA LEU A 781 27.08 13.45 7.48
C LEU A 781 28.30 14.36 7.63
N ALA A 782 28.92 14.80 6.53
CA ALA A 782 30.02 15.76 6.55
C ALA A 782 29.58 17.12 7.14
N LYS A 783 28.36 17.55 6.86
CA LYS A 783 27.82 18.78 7.43
C LYS A 783 27.48 18.63 8.93
N ALA A 784 26.93 17.50 9.35
CA ALA A 784 26.71 17.18 10.76
C ALA A 784 28.04 17.10 11.55
N ARG A 785 29.08 16.54 10.94
CA ARG A 785 30.43 16.45 11.50
C ARG A 785 31.11 17.82 11.63
N ALA A 786 31.00 18.70 10.62
CA ALA A 786 31.53 20.06 10.65
C ALA A 786 30.84 20.92 11.71
N LEU A 787 29.55 20.66 12.01
CA LEU A 787 28.79 21.34 13.05
C LEU A 787 29.10 20.80 14.46
N ALA A 788 29.37 19.51 14.59
CA ALA A 788 29.78 18.88 15.84
C ALA A 788 31.23 19.26 16.25
N ALA A 789 32.08 19.57 15.28
CA ALA A 789 33.48 19.97 15.48
C ALA A 789 33.65 21.47 15.82
N ARG A 790 32.59 22.27 15.80
CA ARG A 790 32.70 23.67 16.26
C ARG A 790 32.82 23.70 17.76
N PRO A 791 33.92 24.28 18.32
CA PRO A 791 34.03 24.46 19.75
C PRO A 791 32.89 25.36 20.22
N THR A 792 32.21 24.96 21.26
CA THR A 792 31.25 25.80 22.00
C THR A 792 31.95 27.09 22.32
N PRO A 793 31.42 28.29 22.00
CA PRO A 793 32.00 29.53 22.42
C PRO A 793 32.05 29.51 23.95
N SER A 794 33.26 29.46 24.50
CA SER A 794 33.50 29.60 25.92
C SER A 794 32.90 30.94 26.36
N ARG A 795 31.99 30.90 27.32
CA ARG A 795 31.48 32.09 28.01
C ARG A 795 32.68 32.95 28.41
N PRO A 796 32.71 34.24 28.08
CA PRO A 796 33.77 35.10 28.52
C PRO A 796 33.81 35.11 30.07
N ARG A 797 34.98 34.83 30.61
CA ARG A 797 35.29 34.92 32.04
C ARG A 797 35.15 36.37 32.46
N PRO A 798 34.41 36.71 33.54
CA PRO A 798 34.34 38.06 33.98
C PRO A 798 35.73 38.54 34.48
N PRO A 799 36.08 39.79 34.28
CA PRO A 799 37.37 40.33 34.77
C PRO A 799 37.37 40.37 36.30
N PRO A 800 38.58 40.30 36.95
CA PRO A 800 38.71 40.32 38.41
C PRO A 800 38.31 41.65 38.98
N GLY A 801 37.44 41.59 40.03
CA GLY A 801 36.81 42.70 40.65
C GLY A 801 37.70 43.60 41.48
N HIS A 802 37.29 44.87 41.61
CA HIS A 802 37.59 45.75 42.69
C HIS A 802 36.45 45.75 43.70
N PRO A 803 36.77 45.95 45.01
CA PRO A 803 35.75 45.84 46.04
C PRO A 803 34.99 47.21 46.19
N THR A 804 33.66 47.16 46.18
CA THR A 804 32.88 48.37 46.58
C THR A 804 31.61 47.97 47.30
N GLN A 805 31.58 48.41 48.55
CA GLN A 805 30.49 48.87 49.41
C GLN A 805 29.08 48.21 49.31
N LEU A 806 28.69 47.81 50.52
CA LEU A 806 27.32 47.49 50.91
C LEU A 806 26.34 48.67 50.61
N ALA A 807 25.24 48.31 49.90
CA ALA A 807 24.01 49.10 49.89
C ALA A 807 22.81 48.23 50.16
N ALA A 808 21.86 48.72 50.96
CA ALA A 808 20.72 48.01 51.53
C ALA A 808 19.67 47.55 50.53
N PRO A 809 18.77 46.64 50.92
CA PRO A 809 17.85 45.95 49.99
C PRO A 809 16.70 46.85 49.55
N ALA A 810 16.48 46.95 48.24
CA ALA A 810 15.30 47.53 47.62
C ALA A 810 14.19 46.48 47.49
N GLY A 811 12.97 46.90 47.76
CA GLY A 811 11.76 46.11 47.81
C GLY A 811 11.32 45.57 46.46
N PRO A 812 10.30 44.67 46.43
CA PRO A 812 9.93 43.91 45.25
C PRO A 812 9.27 44.79 44.16
N PRO A 813 9.42 44.42 42.89
CA PRO A 813 8.80 45.16 41.77
C PRO A 813 7.29 44.88 41.69
N PRO A 814 6.51 45.82 41.14
CA PRO A 814 5.07 45.68 41.01
C PRO A 814 4.67 44.72 39.94
N ALA A 815 3.54 44.03 40.15
CA ALA A 815 2.94 43.05 39.26
C ALA A 815 2.52 43.66 37.90
N PRO A 816 2.54 42.92 36.80
CA PRO A 816 2.10 43.41 35.50
C PRO A 816 0.57 43.53 35.46
N THR A 817 0.10 44.67 34.98
CA THR A 817 -1.30 45.02 34.75
C THR A 817 -1.93 44.13 33.68
N ALA A 818 -3.08 43.53 33.99
CA ALA A 818 -3.90 42.74 33.07
C ALA A 818 -4.52 43.62 31.96
N PRO A 819 -4.70 43.08 30.74
CA PRO A 819 -5.40 43.76 29.66
C PRO A 819 -6.93 43.79 29.91
N PRO A 820 -7.66 44.76 29.31
CA PRO A 820 -9.06 45.00 29.61
C PRO A 820 -9.97 43.89 29.07
N ARG A 821 -10.96 43.50 29.88
CA ARG A 821 -11.99 42.53 29.56
C ARG A 821 -12.95 43.09 28.49
N ARG A 822 -13.19 42.29 27.42
CA ARG A 822 -14.28 42.52 26.46
C ARG A 822 -15.62 42.20 27.13
N PRO A 823 -16.70 42.91 26.75
CA PRO A 823 -18.03 42.67 27.30
C PRO A 823 -18.64 41.36 26.76
N PRO A 824 -19.57 40.71 27.50
CA PRO A 824 -20.14 39.41 27.13
C PRO A 824 -21.11 39.54 25.95
N ARG A 825 -20.95 38.68 24.94
CA ARG A 825 -21.96 38.47 23.88
C ARG A 825 -23.15 37.71 24.45
N ALA A 826 -24.36 38.20 24.14
CA ALA A 826 -25.64 37.60 24.48
C ALA A 826 -25.78 36.18 23.97
N ALA A 827 -26.34 35.29 24.80
CA ALA A 827 -26.66 33.92 24.49
C ALA A 827 -27.84 33.84 23.50
N PRO A 828 -27.85 32.90 22.54
CA PRO A 828 -29.02 32.65 21.74
C PRO A 828 -30.05 31.82 22.52
N THR A 829 -31.29 32.27 22.49
CA THR A 829 -32.46 31.65 23.08
C THR A 829 -32.68 30.23 22.53
N ARG A 830 -32.82 29.28 23.44
CA ARG A 830 -33.29 27.88 23.11
C ARG A 830 -34.69 27.94 22.58
N ARG A 831 -34.90 27.44 21.35
CA ARG A 831 -36.22 27.02 20.84
C ARG A 831 -36.56 25.66 21.43
N ALA A 832 -37.81 25.57 21.95
CA ALA A 832 -38.41 24.32 22.41
C ALA A 832 -38.66 23.32 21.26
N PRO A 833 -38.61 21.99 21.51
CA PRO A 833 -38.91 20.99 20.51
C PRO A 833 -40.41 20.89 20.19
N PRO A 834 -40.81 20.57 18.95
CA PRO A 834 -42.21 20.39 18.60
C PRO A 834 -42.71 19.04 19.13
N SER A 835 -43.97 19.02 19.55
CA SER A 835 -44.75 17.87 20.05
C SER A 835 -44.95 16.80 18.97
N PRO A 836 -45.11 15.51 19.31
CA PRO A 836 -45.32 14.43 18.35
C PRO A 836 -46.77 14.44 17.77
N ARG A 837 -46.87 14.18 16.46
CA ARG A 837 -48.13 13.95 15.76
C ARG A 837 -48.68 12.56 16.06
N PRO A 838 -50.00 12.36 16.12
CA PRO A 838 -50.64 11.04 16.25
C PRO A 838 -50.59 10.24 14.93
N PRO A 839 -50.72 8.91 15.00
CA PRO A 839 -50.72 8.05 13.81
C PRO A 839 -51.99 8.18 13.00
N PRO A 840 -51.99 7.95 11.69
CA PRO A 840 -53.14 7.89 10.85
C PRO A 840 -53.92 6.54 10.97
N PRO A 841 -55.21 6.49 10.56
CA PRO A 841 -56.08 5.35 10.78
C PRO A 841 -55.74 4.09 9.99
#